data_91a9671a6dc22de19ce2ca9ee7db8058
#
_entry.id   91a9671a6dc22de19ce2ca9ee7db8058
#
_cell.length_a   1.000
_cell.length_b   1.000
_cell.length_c   1.000
_cell.angle_alpha   90.00
_cell.angle_beta   90.00
_cell.angle_gamma   90.00
#
_symmetry.space_group_name_H-M   'P 1'
#
loop_
_entity.id
_entity.type
_entity.pdbx_description
1 polymer ?
#
loop_
_entity_poly.entity_id
_entity_poly.type
_entity_poly.pdbx_seq_one_letter_code
_entity_poly.pdbx_strand_id
1 'polypeptide(L)'
;MSASAVAAYRKRQRALGLVDSSRRNRKTHDAAYRQRREKPFVGCDGEGAGVDDKGRQNYLLFRMGERELFRDGERLTTEELLDFICDADANAIHVGFAFGYDVTMILRDLPHAQLKRLFEPKSFGEGHSPYVWFGNFDIDYLPRNYLKVRRIKRYIIDGREVRIPVKGSQRTIFETFGFFQKSFLKVIQEFGIGSIEERELIAANKARRGDFVEMSEEERRYCALECRMLAELMEKLRDYCEAADIRPQSWSGAGKLAAAMHTKNKTLKRDEVDAVTPLGVRDMANLAYYGGRFEITATGHITQPVYEYDIRSAYPAAMLKLPCLEHGRWEEVDGKTCDGFGDDVLYVSAVQFKSNNLKPGQWGALGGFPVRTKKGHLMWPLEGGGVYWSPEIQSAKRMGFKVKHKGGWRFHRQCDCKPFAWVEEAYEYRRSIGSSGPGYPIKLGINSLYGKLAQRKGNGRYHCMIWAGLTTAYTRALLNDAICHAPTSVVMLATDGIYSLEPLPLLIGERLGMWEHEELEDLFIVQPGLYWSASKRKKKSRGLSGKFFEEKNADGVTRTEEFEHAWLRFRDSIEPGANNGTLFEPRAFPSHVLPVPGFIGLRLALARNRPELAGTWVNETREISFDYANKRASHKWVSEHIRTSPKLGGRHVLSLPHRDFLAAGGAEPWEASRLMLEEQPDYVDLSAPYQD
;
A
#
# COMPACT_ATOMS: atom_id res chain seq x y z
N MET A 1 18.26 11.86 30.07
CA MET A 1 19.21 11.08 30.94
C MET A 1 20.57 11.72 30.81
N SER A 2 21.28 11.95 31.91
CA SER A 2 22.67 12.45 31.85
C SER A 2 23.57 11.42 31.16
N ALA A 3 24.71 11.86 30.61
CA ALA A 3 25.71 10.97 29.99
C ALA A 3 26.09 9.80 30.95
N SER A 4 26.08 10.08 32.27
CA SER A 4 26.32 9.09 33.33
C SER A 4 25.22 8.03 33.41
N ALA A 5 23.93 8.39 33.21
CA ALA A 5 22.79 7.46 33.21
C ALA A 5 22.79 6.56 31.99
N VAL A 6 23.19 7.08 30.82
CA VAL A 6 23.39 6.30 29.60
C VAL A 6 24.56 5.33 29.74
N ALA A 7 25.67 5.77 30.36
CA ALA A 7 26.80 4.91 30.66
C ALA A 7 26.46 3.82 31.68
N ALA A 8 25.71 4.15 32.73
CA ALA A 8 25.20 3.19 33.71
C ALA A 8 24.23 2.17 33.07
N TYR A 9 23.32 2.61 32.19
CA TYR A 9 22.44 1.72 31.43
C TYR A 9 23.23 0.77 30.53
N ARG A 10 24.21 1.28 29.77
CA ARG A 10 25.09 0.45 28.93
C ARG A 10 25.94 -0.52 29.76
N LYS A 11 26.40 -0.10 30.94
CA LYS A 11 27.15 -0.98 31.87
C LYS A 11 26.25 -2.09 32.42
N ARG A 12 24.99 -1.77 32.75
CA ARG A 12 24.00 -2.74 33.18
C ARG A 12 23.60 -3.74 32.06
N GLN A 13 23.46 -3.26 30.83
CA GLN A 13 23.21 -4.10 29.65
C GLN A 13 24.40 -5.05 29.37
N ARG A 14 25.65 -4.57 29.56
CA ARG A 14 26.85 -5.42 29.45
C ARG A 14 26.91 -6.47 30.57
N ALA A 15 26.59 -6.06 31.81
CA ALA A 15 26.56 -6.97 32.96
C ALA A 15 25.48 -8.05 32.84
N LEU A 16 24.40 -7.79 32.13
CA LEU A 16 23.32 -8.73 31.82
C LEU A 16 23.58 -9.59 30.55
N GLY A 17 24.77 -9.49 29.94
CA GLY A 17 25.12 -10.23 28.72
C GLY A 17 24.34 -9.83 27.46
N LEU A 18 23.52 -8.77 27.53
CA LEU A 18 22.64 -8.31 26.47
C LEU A 18 23.36 -7.55 25.36
N VAL A 19 24.55 -7.00 25.64
CA VAL A 19 25.35 -6.22 24.65
C VAL A 19 26.15 -7.13 23.72
N ASP A 20 26.45 -8.36 24.12
CA ASP A 20 27.06 -9.35 23.24
C ASP A 20 26.03 -10.03 22.29
N SER A 21 24.74 -9.85 22.57
CA SER A 21 23.66 -10.35 21.73
C SER A 21 23.65 -9.72 20.33
N SER A 22 24.13 -8.48 20.15
CA SER A 22 24.16 -7.83 18.83
C SER A 22 25.20 -8.45 17.89
N ARG A 23 26.38 -8.83 18.39
CA ARG A 23 27.40 -9.54 17.61
C ARG A 23 27.03 -11.03 17.41
N ARG A 24 26.48 -11.68 18.45
CA ARG A 24 25.91 -13.04 18.31
C ARG A 24 24.72 -13.05 17.35
N ASN A 25 23.81 -12.11 17.46
CA ASN A 25 22.66 -12.00 16.56
C ASN A 25 23.07 -11.74 15.11
N ARG A 26 24.14 -10.97 14.84
CA ARG A 26 24.63 -10.75 13.48
C ARG A 26 25.28 -12.02 12.91
N LYS A 27 26.11 -12.72 13.67
CA LYS A 27 26.72 -14.00 13.25
C LYS A 27 25.64 -15.08 13.02
N THR A 28 24.65 -15.18 13.91
CA THR A 28 23.51 -16.11 13.75
C THR A 28 22.60 -15.72 12.61
N HIS A 29 22.41 -14.42 12.37
CA HIS A 29 21.63 -13.91 11.23
C HIS A 29 22.36 -14.19 9.90
N ASP A 30 23.65 -13.94 9.83
CA ASP A 30 24.48 -14.22 8.66
C ASP A 30 24.59 -15.73 8.38
N ALA A 31 24.73 -16.56 9.40
CA ALA A 31 24.71 -18.02 9.26
C ALA A 31 23.34 -18.54 8.80
N ALA A 32 22.26 -18.04 9.38
CA ALA A 32 20.90 -18.39 8.97
C ALA A 32 20.56 -17.87 7.56
N TYR A 33 21.15 -16.75 7.14
CA TYR A 33 21.03 -16.26 5.77
C TYR A 33 21.79 -17.16 4.80
N ARG A 34 23.04 -17.51 5.09
CA ARG A 34 23.85 -18.44 4.27
C ARG A 34 23.13 -19.79 4.09
N GLN A 35 22.62 -20.37 5.15
CA GLN A 35 21.87 -21.61 5.09
C GLN A 35 20.58 -21.51 4.25
N ARG A 36 19.92 -20.34 4.22
CA ARG A 36 18.74 -20.11 3.37
C ARG A 36 19.10 -19.80 1.93
N ARG A 37 20.26 -19.20 1.68
CA ARG A 37 20.77 -18.92 0.33
C ARG A 37 20.93 -20.17 -0.52
N GLU A 38 21.31 -21.28 0.11
CA GLU A 38 21.53 -22.55 -0.55
C GLU A 38 20.21 -23.29 -0.90
N LYS A 39 19.06 -22.83 -0.35
CA LYS A 39 17.77 -23.46 -0.62
C LYS A 39 17.23 -22.99 -1.98
N PRO A 40 16.88 -23.92 -2.87
CA PRO A 40 16.27 -23.57 -4.15
C PRO A 40 14.86 -22.98 -3.94
N PHE A 41 14.42 -22.14 -4.85
CA PHE A 41 13.01 -21.77 -4.93
C PHE A 41 12.21 -22.85 -5.63
N VAL A 42 10.98 -23.05 -5.15
CA VAL A 42 9.99 -23.95 -5.74
C VAL A 42 8.71 -23.14 -5.95
N GLY A 43 8.32 -22.95 -7.21
CA GLY A 43 7.07 -22.30 -7.58
C GLY A 43 5.87 -23.17 -7.21
N CYS A 44 4.81 -22.53 -6.71
CA CYS A 44 3.55 -23.16 -6.34
C CYS A 44 2.43 -22.44 -7.09
N ASP A 45 1.62 -23.20 -7.79
CA ASP A 45 0.48 -22.70 -8.57
C ASP A 45 -0.56 -23.80 -8.73
N GLY A 46 -1.79 -23.42 -9.05
CA GLY A 46 -2.83 -24.39 -9.28
C GLY A 46 -3.95 -23.87 -10.16
N GLU A 47 -4.67 -24.81 -10.79
CA GLU A 47 -5.67 -24.51 -11.79
C GLU A 47 -6.99 -25.19 -11.46
N GLY A 48 -8.08 -24.52 -11.87
CA GLY A 48 -9.42 -25.05 -11.79
C GLY A 48 -10.08 -25.11 -13.15
N ALA A 49 -10.96 -26.09 -13.35
CA ALA A 49 -11.79 -26.21 -14.52
C ALA A 49 -13.21 -26.61 -14.15
N GLY A 50 -14.20 -26.13 -14.92
CA GLY A 50 -15.61 -26.33 -14.62
C GLY A 50 -16.07 -25.67 -13.32
N VAL A 51 -17.34 -25.78 -13.04
CA VAL A 51 -17.94 -25.22 -11.80
C VAL A 51 -18.85 -26.26 -11.13
N ASP A 52 -18.96 -26.16 -9.80
CA ASP A 52 -19.91 -26.99 -9.04
C ASP A 52 -21.35 -26.45 -9.15
N ASP A 53 -22.30 -27.13 -8.48
CA ASP A 53 -23.72 -26.77 -8.42
C ASP A 53 -23.98 -25.35 -7.83
N LYS A 54 -23.02 -24.75 -7.20
CA LYS A 54 -23.09 -23.39 -6.62
C LYS A 54 -22.34 -22.34 -7.46
N GLY A 55 -21.86 -22.73 -8.65
CA GLY A 55 -21.10 -21.86 -9.53
C GLY A 55 -19.67 -21.56 -9.06
N ARG A 56 -19.15 -22.37 -8.12
CA ARG A 56 -17.77 -22.26 -7.65
C ARG A 56 -16.87 -23.11 -8.54
N GLN A 57 -15.72 -22.56 -8.93
CA GLN A 57 -14.76 -23.29 -9.75
C GLN A 57 -14.24 -24.55 -9.04
N ASN A 58 -14.11 -25.65 -9.77
CA ASN A 58 -13.48 -26.87 -9.27
C ASN A 58 -11.97 -26.77 -9.39
N TYR A 59 -11.26 -26.89 -8.27
CA TYR A 59 -9.82 -26.87 -8.21
C TYR A 59 -9.28 -28.29 -8.42
N LEU A 60 -8.74 -28.56 -9.61
CA LEU A 60 -8.43 -29.91 -10.06
C LEU A 60 -6.92 -30.21 -10.00
N LEU A 61 -6.10 -29.17 -10.04
CA LEU A 61 -4.67 -29.26 -10.14
C LEU A 61 -3.98 -28.36 -9.12
N PHE A 62 -2.99 -28.89 -8.41
CA PHE A 62 -2.04 -28.08 -7.63
C PHE A 62 -0.63 -28.61 -7.79
N ARG A 63 0.31 -27.74 -8.04
CA ARG A 63 1.73 -28.08 -8.22
C ARG A 63 2.63 -27.37 -7.22
N MET A 64 3.70 -28.06 -6.87
CA MET A 64 4.84 -27.50 -6.12
C MET A 64 6.12 -27.95 -6.83
N GLY A 65 6.59 -27.14 -7.78
CA GLY A 65 7.66 -27.50 -8.70
C GLY A 65 7.28 -28.69 -9.57
N GLU A 66 8.08 -29.74 -9.53
CA GLU A 66 7.84 -30.99 -10.29
C GLU A 66 6.75 -31.88 -9.69
N ARG A 67 6.40 -31.65 -8.40
CA ARG A 67 5.36 -32.44 -7.76
C ARG A 67 3.98 -31.94 -8.16
N GLU A 68 3.11 -32.86 -8.50
CA GLU A 68 1.76 -32.60 -8.96
C GLU A 68 0.75 -33.37 -8.11
N LEU A 69 -0.32 -32.69 -7.72
CA LEU A 69 -1.55 -33.29 -7.21
C LEU A 69 -2.66 -32.96 -8.18
N PHE A 70 -3.21 -33.97 -8.86
CA PHE A 70 -4.22 -33.83 -9.89
C PHE A 70 -5.35 -34.85 -9.70
N ARG A 71 -6.59 -34.41 -9.95
CA ARG A 71 -7.76 -35.25 -10.05
C ARG A 71 -8.55 -34.90 -11.29
N ASP A 72 -8.83 -35.91 -12.08
CA ASP A 72 -9.69 -35.77 -13.24
C ASP A 72 -11.16 -35.77 -12.83
N GLY A 73 -11.88 -34.70 -13.19
CA GLY A 73 -13.33 -34.55 -12.95
C GLY A 73 -13.76 -34.26 -11.52
N GLU A 74 -12.95 -34.53 -10.53
CA GLU A 74 -13.24 -34.28 -9.10
C GLU A 74 -12.33 -33.22 -8.51
N ARG A 75 -12.90 -32.30 -7.74
CA ARG A 75 -12.09 -31.26 -7.08
C ARG A 75 -11.19 -31.84 -5.99
N LEU A 76 -10.04 -31.25 -5.83
CA LEU A 76 -9.15 -31.48 -4.70
C LEU A 76 -9.78 -30.96 -3.40
N THR A 77 -9.67 -31.72 -2.33
CA THR A 77 -10.14 -31.35 -0.99
C THR A 77 -9.07 -30.57 -0.24
N THR A 78 -9.52 -29.74 0.72
CA THR A 78 -8.59 -29.03 1.60
C THR A 78 -7.63 -29.99 2.31
N GLU A 79 -8.08 -31.15 2.77
CA GLU A 79 -7.24 -32.11 3.51
C GLU A 79 -6.12 -32.66 2.62
N GLU A 80 -6.43 -33.06 1.38
CA GLU A 80 -5.43 -33.52 0.40
C GLU A 80 -4.39 -32.46 0.07
N LEU A 81 -4.85 -31.24 -0.15
CA LEU A 81 -3.98 -30.10 -0.45
C LEU A 81 -3.04 -29.77 0.71
N LEU A 82 -3.55 -29.77 1.96
CA LEU A 82 -2.72 -29.52 3.14
C LEU A 82 -1.71 -30.64 3.38
N ASP A 83 -2.09 -31.88 3.11
CA ASP A 83 -1.21 -33.05 3.23
C ASP A 83 -0.10 -32.97 2.17
N PHE A 84 -0.46 -32.71 0.93
CA PHE A 84 0.48 -32.52 -0.17
C PHE A 84 1.49 -31.38 0.11
N ILE A 85 1.01 -30.25 0.66
CA ILE A 85 1.88 -29.15 1.06
C ILE A 85 2.86 -29.57 2.16
N CYS A 86 2.40 -30.29 3.19
CA CYS A 86 3.26 -30.74 4.29
C CYS A 86 4.36 -31.71 3.85
N ASP A 87 4.14 -32.45 2.77
CA ASP A 87 5.11 -33.40 2.18
C ASP A 87 6.10 -32.75 1.21
N ALA A 88 5.98 -31.48 0.93
CA ALA A 88 6.93 -30.77 0.09
C ALA A 88 8.34 -30.75 0.72
N ASP A 89 9.36 -30.47 -0.09
CA ASP A 89 10.75 -30.44 0.38
C ASP A 89 10.96 -29.38 1.47
N ALA A 90 11.46 -29.78 2.63
CA ALA A 90 11.79 -28.91 3.74
C ALA A 90 13.03 -28.03 3.47
N ASN A 91 13.84 -28.42 2.48
CA ASN A 91 15.05 -27.70 2.11
C ASN A 91 14.83 -26.70 0.97
N ALA A 92 13.59 -26.52 0.52
CA ALA A 92 13.22 -25.52 -0.48
C ALA A 92 12.53 -24.29 0.12
N ILE A 93 12.46 -23.21 -0.65
CA ILE A 93 11.68 -22.01 -0.38
C ILE A 93 10.49 -22.02 -1.35
N HIS A 94 9.29 -22.26 -0.82
CA HIS A 94 8.09 -22.35 -1.61
C HIS A 94 7.50 -20.95 -1.83
N VAL A 95 7.13 -20.64 -3.06
CA VAL A 95 6.66 -19.33 -3.49
C VAL A 95 5.44 -19.44 -4.40
N GLY A 96 4.46 -18.57 -4.23
CA GLY A 96 3.31 -18.41 -5.11
C GLY A 96 3.25 -16.97 -5.64
N PHE A 97 2.62 -16.77 -6.80
CA PHE A 97 2.44 -15.46 -7.39
C PHE A 97 0.95 -15.13 -7.49
N ALA A 98 0.51 -14.01 -6.91
CA ALA A 98 -0.91 -13.68 -6.77
C ALA A 98 -1.74 -14.81 -6.11
N PHE A 99 -1.14 -15.45 -5.12
CA PHE A 99 -1.54 -16.74 -4.51
C PHE A 99 -2.87 -16.70 -3.74
N GLY A 100 -3.64 -15.62 -3.85
CA GLY A 100 -4.94 -15.47 -3.18
C GLY A 100 -6.04 -16.36 -3.75
N TYR A 101 -5.99 -16.65 -5.06
CA TYR A 101 -6.85 -17.62 -5.71
C TYR A 101 -6.61 -19.01 -5.12
N ASP A 102 -5.36 -19.49 -5.15
CA ASP A 102 -5.00 -20.81 -4.65
C ASP A 102 -5.33 -20.98 -3.17
N VAL A 103 -5.00 -19.98 -2.34
CA VAL A 103 -5.38 -20.02 -0.91
C VAL A 103 -6.89 -20.13 -0.73
N THR A 104 -7.70 -19.47 -1.57
CA THR A 104 -9.15 -19.61 -1.52
C THR A 104 -9.57 -21.03 -1.81
N MET A 105 -8.97 -21.66 -2.82
CA MET A 105 -9.27 -23.02 -3.20
C MET A 105 -8.74 -24.05 -2.19
N ILE A 106 -7.53 -23.84 -1.67
CA ILE A 106 -6.91 -24.71 -0.66
C ILE A 106 -7.72 -24.72 0.65
N LEU A 107 -8.28 -23.60 1.06
CA LEU A 107 -8.92 -23.45 2.36
C LEU A 107 -10.47 -23.46 2.34
N ARG A 108 -11.07 -23.72 1.19
CA ARG A 108 -12.53 -23.57 1.00
C ARG A 108 -13.39 -24.51 1.83
N ASP A 109 -12.86 -25.65 2.28
CA ASP A 109 -13.61 -26.62 3.08
C ASP A 109 -13.54 -26.34 4.59
N LEU A 110 -12.79 -25.29 5.02
CA LEU A 110 -12.76 -24.91 6.42
C LEU A 110 -14.15 -24.44 6.89
N PRO A 111 -14.58 -24.85 8.09
CA PRO A 111 -15.79 -24.33 8.70
C PRO A 111 -15.76 -22.80 8.80
N HIS A 112 -16.89 -22.12 8.64
CA HIS A 112 -17.00 -20.66 8.68
C HIS A 112 -16.35 -20.02 9.91
N ALA A 113 -16.54 -20.61 11.09
CA ALA A 113 -15.91 -20.15 12.33
C ALA A 113 -14.36 -20.18 12.27
N GLN A 114 -13.81 -21.18 11.61
CA GLN A 114 -12.36 -21.33 11.42
C GLN A 114 -11.85 -20.31 10.40
N LEU A 115 -12.56 -20.13 9.29
CA LEU A 115 -12.23 -19.09 8.29
C LEU A 115 -12.27 -17.70 8.92
N LYS A 116 -13.29 -17.38 9.70
CA LYS A 116 -13.39 -16.08 10.40
C LYS A 116 -12.17 -15.84 11.31
N ARG A 117 -11.81 -16.83 12.15
CA ARG A 117 -10.62 -16.74 13.00
C ARG A 117 -9.33 -16.56 12.22
N LEU A 118 -9.22 -17.14 11.02
CA LEU A 118 -8.03 -17.03 10.18
C LEU A 118 -7.75 -15.58 9.76
N PHE A 119 -8.82 -14.77 9.59
CA PHE A 119 -8.74 -13.37 9.16
C PHE A 119 -8.88 -12.36 10.30
N GLU A 120 -9.15 -12.80 11.53
CA GLU A 120 -9.16 -11.91 12.70
C GLU A 120 -7.76 -11.34 12.98
N PRO A 121 -7.69 -10.11 13.54
CA PRO A 121 -6.42 -9.55 13.98
C PRO A 121 -5.74 -10.49 14.99
N LYS A 122 -4.53 -10.91 14.68
CA LYS A 122 -3.76 -11.81 15.54
C LYS A 122 -3.22 -11.00 16.72
N SER A 123 -3.73 -11.24 17.91
CA SER A 123 -3.14 -10.73 19.13
C SER A 123 -1.89 -11.58 19.48
N PHE A 124 -0.75 -10.91 19.64
CA PHE A 124 0.50 -11.53 20.09
C PHE A 124 0.62 -11.42 21.62
N GLY A 125 -0.29 -12.08 22.36
CA GLY A 125 -0.23 -12.20 23.81
C GLY A 125 0.17 -13.61 24.24
N GLU A 126 0.61 -13.78 25.48
CA GLU A 126 0.86 -15.11 26.04
C GLU A 126 -0.40 -15.96 25.93
N GLY A 127 -0.26 -17.16 25.35
CA GLY A 127 -1.35 -18.14 25.18
C GLY A 127 -2.16 -18.03 23.87
N HIS A 128 -1.90 -17.07 22.99
CA HIS A 128 -2.60 -16.96 21.70
C HIS A 128 -1.80 -17.63 20.58
N SER A 129 -2.34 -18.73 20.03
CA SER A 129 -1.79 -19.37 18.84
C SER A 129 -2.26 -18.63 17.58
N PRO A 130 -1.35 -18.28 16.64
CA PRO A 130 -1.75 -17.71 15.35
C PRO A 130 -2.40 -18.74 14.43
N TYR A 131 -2.40 -20.01 14.83
CA TYR A 131 -2.88 -21.12 14.04
C TYR A 131 -4.37 -21.36 14.23
N VAL A 132 -5.02 -21.63 13.11
CA VAL A 132 -6.37 -22.21 13.03
C VAL A 132 -6.17 -23.69 12.67
N TRP A 133 -6.94 -24.57 13.25
CA TRP A 133 -6.81 -26.01 12.99
C TRP A 133 -7.93 -26.53 12.09
N PHE A 134 -7.61 -27.48 11.23
CA PHE A 134 -8.53 -28.25 10.41
C PHE A 134 -8.03 -29.69 10.27
N GLY A 135 -8.86 -30.67 10.58
CA GLY A 135 -8.40 -32.06 10.60
C GLY A 135 -7.15 -32.23 11.47
N ASN A 136 -6.10 -32.78 10.90
CA ASN A 136 -4.79 -32.96 11.53
C ASN A 136 -3.77 -31.89 11.16
N PHE A 137 -4.24 -30.69 10.83
CA PHE A 137 -3.39 -29.58 10.39
C PHE A 137 -3.61 -28.31 11.20
N ASP A 138 -2.54 -27.60 11.46
CA ASP A 138 -2.54 -26.19 11.89
C ASP A 138 -2.23 -25.32 10.69
N ILE A 139 -3.02 -24.25 10.52
CA ILE A 139 -2.96 -23.31 9.40
C ILE A 139 -2.75 -21.91 9.94
N ASP A 140 -1.77 -21.20 9.40
CA ASP A 140 -1.54 -19.77 9.64
C ASP A 140 -1.46 -19.06 8.30
N TYR A 141 -2.42 -18.21 8.02
CA TYR A 141 -2.47 -17.42 6.80
C TYR A 141 -2.37 -15.93 7.11
N LEU A 142 -1.47 -15.27 6.45
CA LEU A 142 -1.38 -13.81 6.43
C LEU A 142 -1.54 -13.36 4.97
N PRO A 143 -2.69 -12.77 4.61
CA PRO A 143 -2.97 -12.34 3.24
C PRO A 143 -1.84 -11.50 2.65
N ARG A 144 -1.50 -11.74 1.38
CA ARG A 144 -0.40 -11.11 0.66
C ARG A 144 1.00 -11.30 1.27
N ASN A 145 1.16 -12.22 2.18
CA ASN A 145 2.45 -12.55 2.77
C ASN A 145 2.79 -14.03 2.69
N TYR A 146 1.96 -14.90 3.27
CA TYR A 146 2.23 -16.33 3.27
C TYR A 146 1.03 -17.18 3.68
N LEU A 147 1.04 -18.42 3.21
CA LEU A 147 0.29 -19.55 3.78
C LEU A 147 1.28 -20.48 4.48
N LYS A 148 1.03 -20.79 5.75
CA LYS A 148 1.84 -21.71 6.55
C LYS A 148 0.97 -22.87 7.04
N VAL A 149 1.44 -24.09 6.84
CA VAL A 149 0.76 -25.32 7.19
C VAL A 149 1.71 -26.22 7.94
N ARG A 150 1.22 -26.96 8.92
CA ARG A 150 1.95 -28.03 9.60
C ARG A 150 1.00 -29.12 10.06
N ARG A 151 1.47 -30.37 10.09
CA ARG A 151 0.71 -31.48 10.68
C ARG A 151 0.72 -31.39 12.20
N ILE A 152 -0.36 -31.85 12.85
CA ILE A 152 -0.50 -32.00 14.30
C ILE A 152 -0.93 -33.42 14.66
N LYS A 153 -0.49 -33.87 15.82
CA LYS A 153 -1.05 -35.03 16.50
C LYS A 153 -1.93 -34.57 17.64
N ARG A 154 -3.10 -35.20 17.80
CA ARG A 154 -4.05 -34.88 18.85
C ARG A 154 -3.95 -35.95 19.92
N TYR A 155 -3.94 -35.53 21.16
CA TYR A 155 -3.92 -36.40 22.34
C TYR A 155 -4.99 -35.91 23.30
N ILE A 156 -5.59 -36.84 24.06
CA ILE A 156 -6.45 -36.50 25.20
C ILE A 156 -5.61 -36.73 26.45
N ILE A 157 -5.28 -35.65 27.15
CA ILE A 157 -4.53 -35.67 28.41
C ILE A 157 -5.44 -35.05 29.47
N ASP A 158 -5.75 -35.79 30.52
CA ASP A 158 -6.65 -35.35 31.59
C ASP A 158 -8.01 -34.80 31.10
N GLY A 159 -8.60 -35.47 30.09
CA GLY A 159 -9.87 -35.09 29.48
C GLY A 159 -9.82 -33.84 28.59
N ARG A 160 -8.64 -33.29 28.35
CA ARG A 160 -8.44 -32.12 27.46
C ARG A 160 -7.72 -32.51 26.18
N GLU A 161 -8.20 -31.99 25.05
CA GLU A 161 -7.50 -32.16 23.77
C GLU A 161 -6.21 -31.30 23.75
N VAL A 162 -5.08 -31.96 23.60
CA VAL A 162 -3.75 -31.36 23.44
C VAL A 162 -3.28 -31.62 22.01
N ARG A 163 -2.83 -30.58 21.33
CA ARG A 163 -2.35 -30.63 19.94
C ARG A 163 -0.84 -30.42 19.93
N ILE A 164 -0.13 -31.38 19.39
CA ILE A 164 1.33 -31.34 19.31
C ILE A 164 1.76 -31.29 17.85
N PRO A 165 2.49 -30.24 17.41
CA PRO A 165 3.00 -30.15 16.06
C PRO A 165 3.96 -31.30 15.74
N VAL A 166 3.80 -31.88 14.54
CA VAL A 166 4.73 -32.89 14.04
C VAL A 166 6.00 -32.18 13.58
N LYS A 167 7.13 -32.52 14.19
CA LYS A 167 8.43 -31.94 13.88
C LYS A 167 8.78 -32.17 12.39
N GLY A 168 9.23 -31.09 11.72
CA GLY A 168 9.66 -31.15 10.32
C GLY A 168 8.52 -31.07 9.27
N SER A 169 7.24 -31.13 9.70
CA SER A 169 6.10 -31.05 8.76
C SER A 169 5.72 -29.64 8.33
N GLN A 170 6.25 -28.60 8.97
CA GLN A 170 5.87 -27.23 8.64
C GLN A 170 6.40 -26.82 7.28
N ARG A 171 5.50 -26.26 6.45
CA ARG A 171 5.82 -25.59 5.18
C ARG A 171 5.24 -24.19 5.17
N THR A 172 5.92 -23.33 4.42
CA THR A 172 5.47 -21.94 4.23
C THR A 172 5.57 -21.61 2.75
N ILE A 173 4.45 -21.24 2.13
CA ILE A 173 4.41 -20.73 0.76
C ILE A 173 4.35 -19.21 0.87
N PHE A 174 5.36 -18.52 0.34
CA PHE A 174 5.42 -17.06 0.37
C PHE A 174 4.73 -16.46 -0.85
N GLU A 175 3.94 -15.42 -0.63
CA GLU A 175 3.30 -14.63 -1.69
C GLU A 175 4.29 -13.61 -2.24
N THR A 176 4.59 -13.68 -3.53
CA THR A 176 5.66 -12.88 -4.16
C THR A 176 5.19 -11.68 -4.96
N PHE A 177 3.89 -11.58 -5.26
CA PHE A 177 3.32 -10.45 -6.02
C PHE A 177 3.72 -9.08 -5.44
N GLY A 178 3.88 -8.99 -4.12
CA GLY A 178 4.30 -7.77 -3.43
C GLY A 178 5.68 -7.23 -3.82
N PHE A 179 6.53 -8.00 -4.52
CA PHE A 179 7.78 -7.50 -5.09
C PHE A 179 7.55 -6.81 -6.43
N PHE A 180 6.59 -7.26 -7.22
CA PHE A 180 6.47 -6.90 -8.62
C PHE A 180 5.30 -5.96 -8.92
N GLN A 181 4.14 -6.22 -8.33
CA GLN A 181 2.89 -5.44 -8.48
C GLN A 181 2.47 -5.24 -9.95
N LYS A 182 2.73 -6.25 -10.78
CA LYS A 182 2.44 -6.32 -12.21
C LYS A 182 1.97 -7.72 -12.54
N SER A 183 1.33 -7.92 -13.70
CA SER A 183 0.98 -9.27 -14.16
C SER A 183 2.21 -10.15 -14.28
N PHE A 184 2.05 -11.45 -14.06
CA PHE A 184 3.14 -12.43 -14.14
C PHE A 184 3.85 -12.39 -15.49
N LEU A 185 3.07 -12.38 -16.57
CA LEU A 185 3.61 -12.30 -17.93
C LEU A 185 4.51 -11.08 -18.14
N LYS A 186 4.07 -9.91 -17.67
CA LYS A 186 4.86 -8.67 -17.77
C LYS A 186 6.15 -8.75 -16.97
N VAL A 187 6.11 -9.37 -15.79
CA VAL A 187 7.29 -9.52 -14.93
C VAL A 187 8.31 -10.47 -15.57
N ILE A 188 7.89 -11.64 -16.04
CA ILE A 188 8.81 -12.59 -16.69
C ILE A 188 9.42 -12.02 -17.96
N GLN A 189 8.68 -11.20 -18.72
CA GLN A 189 9.22 -10.44 -19.85
C GLN A 189 10.30 -9.44 -19.43
N GLU A 190 10.02 -8.61 -18.41
CA GLU A 190 10.95 -7.60 -17.89
C GLU A 190 12.23 -8.23 -17.32
N PHE A 191 12.12 -9.40 -16.72
CA PHE A 191 13.25 -10.14 -16.17
C PHE A 191 13.93 -11.09 -17.18
N GLY A 192 13.38 -11.23 -18.38
CA GLY A 192 13.93 -12.14 -19.41
C GLY A 192 13.89 -13.61 -18.97
N ILE A 193 12.79 -14.04 -18.36
CA ILE A 193 12.56 -15.43 -17.94
C ILE A 193 11.78 -16.18 -19.02
N GLY A 194 12.21 -17.41 -19.33
CA GLY A 194 11.60 -18.26 -20.34
C GLY A 194 11.88 -17.83 -21.79
N SER A 195 11.53 -18.68 -22.75
CA SER A 195 11.59 -18.36 -24.18
C SER A 195 10.39 -17.51 -24.63
N ILE A 196 10.41 -17.03 -25.87
CA ILE A 196 9.26 -16.29 -26.45
C ILE A 196 8.06 -17.22 -26.54
N GLU A 197 8.25 -18.44 -27.07
CA GLU A 197 7.19 -19.44 -27.24
C GLU A 197 6.55 -19.86 -25.91
N GLU A 198 7.36 -19.99 -24.86
CA GLU A 198 6.86 -20.31 -23.53
C GLU A 198 6.01 -19.17 -22.94
N ARG A 199 6.41 -17.92 -23.16
CA ARG A 199 5.62 -16.76 -22.73
C ARG A 199 4.33 -16.61 -23.54
N GLU A 200 4.33 -16.94 -24.82
CA GLU A 200 3.14 -16.97 -25.68
C GLU A 200 2.17 -18.05 -25.22
N LEU A 201 2.66 -19.23 -24.84
CA LEU A 201 1.85 -20.30 -24.26
C LEU A 201 1.16 -19.82 -22.95
N ILE A 202 1.92 -19.16 -22.06
CA ILE A 202 1.33 -18.59 -20.84
C ILE A 202 0.27 -17.52 -21.18
N ALA A 203 0.53 -16.64 -22.15
CA ALA A 203 -0.41 -15.59 -22.54
C ALA A 203 -1.71 -16.18 -23.08
N ALA A 204 -1.62 -17.19 -23.96
CA ALA A 204 -2.77 -17.88 -24.54
C ALA A 204 -3.64 -18.56 -23.48
N ASN A 205 -3.02 -19.28 -22.54
CA ASN A 205 -3.78 -19.98 -21.48
C ASN A 205 -4.37 -19.00 -20.46
N LYS A 206 -3.67 -17.92 -20.10
CA LYS A 206 -4.24 -16.87 -19.23
C LYS A 206 -5.46 -16.19 -19.85
N ALA A 207 -5.49 -16.01 -21.16
CA ALA A 207 -6.65 -15.43 -21.83
C ALA A 207 -7.89 -16.35 -21.75
N ARG A 208 -7.71 -17.67 -21.65
CA ARG A 208 -8.78 -18.68 -21.57
C ARG A 208 -9.08 -19.17 -20.16
N ARG A 209 -8.37 -18.71 -19.14
CA ARG A 209 -8.42 -19.25 -17.77
C ARG A 209 -9.83 -19.32 -17.14
N GLY A 210 -10.75 -18.46 -17.55
CA GLY A 210 -12.16 -18.51 -17.13
C GLY A 210 -13.02 -19.54 -17.84
N ASP A 211 -12.52 -20.10 -18.94
CA ASP A 211 -13.28 -20.93 -19.88
C ASP A 211 -12.85 -22.41 -19.85
N PHE A 212 -11.94 -22.79 -18.93
CA PHE A 212 -11.52 -24.18 -18.79
C PHE A 212 -12.69 -25.05 -18.31
N VAL A 213 -13.14 -25.96 -19.18
CA VAL A 213 -14.21 -26.91 -18.87
C VAL A 213 -13.63 -28.19 -18.25
N GLU A 214 -12.49 -28.62 -18.78
CA GLU A 214 -11.73 -29.80 -18.37
C GLU A 214 -10.27 -29.44 -18.21
N MET A 215 -9.51 -30.26 -17.46
CA MET A 215 -8.09 -30.07 -17.24
C MET A 215 -7.31 -30.99 -18.18
N SER A 216 -6.92 -30.47 -19.34
CA SER A 216 -6.13 -31.22 -20.31
C SER A 216 -4.64 -31.25 -19.96
N GLU A 217 -3.86 -31.99 -20.74
CA GLU A 217 -2.41 -32.03 -20.59
C GLU A 217 -1.77 -30.67 -20.92
N GLU A 218 -2.40 -29.85 -21.76
CA GLU A 218 -1.93 -28.50 -22.08
C GLU A 218 -2.01 -27.58 -20.88
N GLU A 219 -3.14 -27.56 -20.16
CA GLU A 219 -3.30 -26.76 -18.93
C GLU A 219 -2.36 -27.26 -17.81
N ARG A 220 -2.15 -28.58 -17.69
CA ARG A 220 -1.19 -29.14 -16.74
C ARG A 220 0.24 -28.71 -17.07
N ARG A 221 0.62 -28.71 -18.36
CA ARG A 221 1.92 -28.22 -18.83
C ARG A 221 2.06 -26.72 -18.60
N TYR A 222 1.01 -25.95 -18.83
CA TYR A 222 0.97 -24.52 -18.56
C TYR A 222 1.23 -24.23 -17.08
N CYS A 223 0.55 -24.89 -16.13
CA CYS A 223 0.76 -24.74 -14.70
C CYS A 223 2.22 -25.14 -14.30
N ALA A 224 2.76 -26.23 -14.87
CA ALA A 224 4.16 -26.62 -14.66
C ALA A 224 5.15 -25.52 -15.09
N LEU A 225 4.86 -24.90 -16.23
CA LEU A 225 5.66 -23.83 -16.79
C LEU A 225 5.65 -22.58 -15.91
N GLU A 226 4.48 -22.18 -15.37
CA GLU A 226 4.36 -21.07 -14.43
C GLU A 226 5.15 -21.34 -13.15
N CYS A 227 5.06 -22.54 -12.57
CA CYS A 227 5.85 -22.93 -11.39
C CYS A 227 7.37 -22.83 -11.65
N ARG A 228 7.86 -23.34 -12.79
CA ARG A 228 9.27 -23.28 -13.17
C ARG A 228 9.73 -21.83 -13.34
N MET A 229 9.00 -21.04 -14.13
CA MET A 229 9.36 -19.64 -14.39
C MET A 229 9.30 -18.78 -13.13
N LEU A 230 8.38 -19.05 -12.21
CA LEU A 230 8.33 -18.38 -10.92
C LEU A 230 9.57 -18.69 -10.07
N ALA A 231 10.02 -19.93 -10.05
CA ALA A 231 11.25 -20.31 -9.35
C ALA A 231 12.47 -19.57 -9.94
N GLU A 232 12.63 -19.59 -11.28
CA GLU A 232 13.71 -18.88 -11.99
C GLU A 232 13.69 -17.36 -11.73
N LEU A 233 12.50 -16.76 -11.74
CA LEU A 233 12.30 -15.34 -11.42
C LEU A 233 12.79 -15.01 -10.01
N MET A 234 12.47 -15.86 -9.04
CA MET A 234 12.85 -15.63 -7.63
C MET A 234 14.34 -15.88 -7.39
N GLU A 235 14.96 -16.83 -8.12
CA GLU A 235 16.42 -17.00 -8.12
C GLU A 235 17.10 -15.73 -8.63
N LYS A 236 16.65 -15.20 -9.77
CA LYS A 236 17.18 -13.96 -10.35
C LYS A 236 17.00 -12.76 -9.42
N LEU A 237 15.85 -12.66 -8.73
CA LEU A 237 15.63 -11.62 -7.73
C LEU A 237 16.58 -11.79 -6.53
N ARG A 238 16.87 -13.01 -6.11
CA ARG A 238 17.84 -13.30 -5.04
C ARG A 238 19.24 -12.84 -5.45
N ASP A 239 19.69 -13.15 -6.65
CA ASP A 239 20.98 -12.73 -7.18
C ASP A 239 21.10 -11.20 -7.21
N TYR A 240 20.05 -10.50 -7.62
CA TYR A 240 20.01 -9.04 -7.56
C TYR A 240 20.07 -8.50 -6.12
N CYS A 241 19.39 -9.15 -5.17
CA CYS A 241 19.47 -8.78 -3.76
C CYS A 241 20.87 -8.97 -3.20
N GLU A 242 21.56 -10.05 -3.58
CA GLU A 242 22.93 -10.32 -3.14
C GLU A 242 23.91 -9.32 -3.72
N ALA A 243 23.81 -9.01 -5.01
CA ALA A 243 24.61 -8.00 -5.67
C ALA A 243 24.41 -6.60 -5.07
N ALA A 244 23.20 -6.32 -4.53
CA ALA A 244 22.87 -5.10 -3.81
C ALA A 244 23.22 -5.12 -2.30
N ASP A 245 23.77 -6.23 -1.79
CA ASP A 245 23.98 -6.48 -0.35
C ASP A 245 22.73 -6.28 0.50
N ILE A 246 21.57 -6.72 -0.01
CA ILE A 246 20.28 -6.74 0.67
C ILE A 246 19.94 -8.20 1.00
N ARG A 247 19.78 -8.53 2.30
CA ARG A 247 19.62 -9.90 2.78
C ARG A 247 18.25 -10.10 3.45
N PRO A 248 17.17 -10.32 2.69
CA PRO A 248 15.84 -10.50 3.24
C PRO A 248 15.74 -11.79 4.04
N GLN A 249 14.97 -11.75 5.14
CA GLN A 249 14.73 -12.95 5.97
C GLN A 249 13.61 -13.84 5.44
N SER A 250 12.78 -13.31 4.56
CA SER A 250 11.67 -14.03 3.91
C SER A 250 11.30 -13.34 2.60
N TRP A 251 10.52 -14.02 1.77
CA TRP A 251 10.28 -13.64 0.38
C TRP A 251 8.81 -13.22 0.12
N SER A 252 8.25 -12.40 1.00
CA SER A 252 6.86 -11.96 0.90
C SER A 252 6.70 -10.46 0.56
N GLY A 253 7.49 -9.96 -0.39
CA GLY A 253 7.34 -8.61 -0.93
C GLY A 253 8.35 -7.58 -0.43
N ALA A 254 8.30 -6.40 -1.04
CA ALA A 254 9.27 -5.30 -0.89
C ALA A 254 9.54 -4.86 0.56
N GLY A 255 8.54 -4.98 1.43
CA GLY A 255 8.73 -4.69 2.86
C GLY A 255 9.79 -5.55 3.56
N LYS A 256 10.14 -6.73 3.00
CA LYS A 256 11.23 -7.55 3.55
C LYS A 256 12.59 -7.04 3.14
N LEU A 257 12.70 -6.44 1.96
CA LEU A 257 13.92 -5.72 1.52
C LEU A 257 14.16 -4.50 2.41
N ALA A 258 13.12 -3.70 2.64
CA ALA A 258 13.20 -2.57 3.55
C ALA A 258 13.63 -2.98 4.98
N ALA A 259 13.06 -4.07 5.51
CA ALA A 259 13.45 -4.60 6.82
C ALA A 259 14.92 -5.04 6.85
N ALA A 260 15.42 -5.63 5.76
CA ALA A 260 16.83 -5.99 5.62
C ALA A 260 17.74 -4.74 5.60
N MET A 261 17.33 -3.68 4.88
CA MET A 261 18.05 -2.40 4.85
C MET A 261 18.08 -1.73 6.21
N HIS A 262 16.96 -1.68 6.94
CA HIS A 262 16.92 -1.18 8.32
C HIS A 262 17.84 -1.99 9.25
N THR A 263 17.86 -3.32 9.10
CA THR A 263 18.75 -4.20 9.89
C THR A 263 20.22 -3.92 9.60
N LYS A 264 20.59 -3.80 8.32
CA LYS A 264 21.94 -3.51 7.86
C LYS A 264 22.46 -2.18 8.45
N ASN A 265 21.60 -1.16 8.43
CA ASN A 265 21.93 0.19 8.86
C ASN A 265 21.62 0.45 10.34
N LYS A 266 21.33 -0.59 11.12
CA LYS A 266 21.13 -0.52 12.59
C LYS A 266 20.09 0.52 13.02
N THR A 267 19.02 0.67 12.23
CA THR A 267 17.88 1.51 12.62
C THR A 267 17.34 1.06 13.99
N LEU A 268 17.06 2.01 14.87
CA LEU A 268 16.47 1.72 16.19
C LEU A 268 15.20 0.88 16.05
N LYS A 269 15.09 -0.10 16.91
CA LYS A 269 13.90 -0.94 16.97
C LYS A 269 12.85 -0.27 17.86
N ARG A 270 11.64 -0.79 17.74
CA ARG A 270 10.48 -0.29 18.49
C ARG A 270 10.75 -0.20 20.00
N ASP A 271 11.24 -1.28 20.60
CA ASP A 271 11.55 -1.35 22.05
C ASP A 271 12.60 -0.33 22.47
N GLU A 272 13.61 -0.08 21.62
CA GLU A 272 14.66 0.91 21.86
C GLU A 272 14.09 2.36 21.80
N VAL A 273 13.18 2.63 20.84
CA VAL A 273 12.49 3.93 20.74
C VAL A 273 11.51 4.12 21.90
N ASP A 274 10.71 3.09 22.21
CA ASP A 274 9.74 3.15 23.30
C ASP A 274 10.39 3.39 24.67
N ALA A 275 11.62 2.91 24.86
CA ALA A 275 12.36 3.10 26.12
C ALA A 275 12.83 4.55 26.36
N VAL A 276 12.98 5.35 25.32
CA VAL A 276 13.46 6.75 25.40
C VAL A 276 12.34 7.77 25.13
N THR A 277 11.13 7.31 24.82
CA THR A 277 10.02 8.19 24.42
C THR A 277 8.91 8.18 25.48
N PRO A 278 8.55 9.34 26.06
CA PRO A 278 7.40 9.45 26.96
C PRO A 278 6.10 8.95 26.36
N LEU A 279 5.21 8.39 27.18
CA LEU A 279 3.93 7.87 26.71
C LEU A 279 3.09 8.96 26.04
N GLY A 280 3.01 10.18 26.63
CA GLY A 280 2.27 11.30 26.04
C GLY A 280 2.77 11.69 24.65
N VAL A 281 4.08 11.58 24.37
CA VAL A 281 4.63 11.80 23.02
C VAL A 281 4.14 10.71 22.05
N ARG A 282 4.15 9.44 22.48
CA ARG A 282 3.67 8.32 21.66
C ARG A 282 2.20 8.45 21.32
N ASP A 283 1.39 8.88 22.28
CA ASP A 283 -0.05 9.12 22.08
C ASP A 283 -0.29 10.27 21.10
N MET A 284 0.41 11.40 21.28
CA MET A 284 0.32 12.51 20.32
C MET A 284 0.86 12.15 18.94
N ALA A 285 1.92 11.37 18.83
CA ALA A 285 2.44 10.89 17.54
C ALA A 285 1.45 9.99 16.79
N ASN A 286 0.67 9.17 17.52
CA ASN A 286 -0.42 8.40 16.95
C ASN A 286 -1.53 9.29 16.41
N LEU A 287 -1.93 10.33 17.15
CA LEU A 287 -2.93 11.32 16.72
C LEU A 287 -2.45 12.16 15.54
N ALA A 288 -1.15 12.52 15.51
CA ALA A 288 -0.52 13.31 14.43
C ALA A 288 -0.17 12.49 13.19
N TYR A 289 -0.55 11.22 13.13
CA TYR A 289 -0.27 10.39 11.97
C TYR A 289 -1.38 10.50 10.93
N TYR A 290 -1.05 11.14 9.83
CA TYR A 290 -1.90 11.25 8.65
C TYR A 290 -1.13 10.72 7.43
N GLY A 291 -1.86 10.15 6.45
CA GLY A 291 -1.28 9.66 5.20
C GLY A 291 -0.94 10.77 4.19
N GLY A 292 -0.71 10.37 2.95
CA GLY A 292 -0.50 11.29 1.84
C GLY A 292 -1.76 12.10 1.49
N ARG A 293 -1.56 13.22 0.80
CA ARG A 293 -2.64 14.11 0.37
C ARG A 293 -3.15 13.70 -1.00
N PHE A 294 -4.46 13.42 -1.10
CA PHE A 294 -5.17 13.22 -2.36
C PHE A 294 -6.35 14.16 -2.41
N GLU A 295 -6.33 15.10 -3.35
CA GLU A 295 -7.37 16.11 -3.47
C GLU A 295 -7.48 16.58 -4.92
N ILE A 296 -8.69 16.85 -5.40
CA ILE A 296 -8.96 17.43 -6.71
C ILE A 296 -9.73 18.72 -6.51
N THR A 297 -9.29 19.79 -7.13
CA THR A 297 -10.01 21.04 -7.14
C THR A 297 -10.82 21.22 -8.43
N ALA A 298 -10.40 20.60 -9.51
CA ALA A 298 -11.07 20.62 -10.80
C ALA A 298 -11.31 19.20 -11.33
N THR A 299 -12.50 18.94 -11.83
CA THR A 299 -12.91 17.67 -12.44
C THR A 299 -13.44 17.92 -13.85
N GLY A 300 -13.17 17.02 -14.78
CA GLY A 300 -13.58 17.15 -16.19
C GLY A 300 -12.40 17.46 -17.10
N HIS A 301 -12.67 18.07 -18.23
CA HIS A 301 -11.70 18.30 -19.29
C HIS A 301 -11.06 19.68 -19.17
N ILE A 302 -9.75 19.71 -19.07
CA ILE A 302 -8.91 20.91 -18.99
C ILE A 302 -8.06 20.96 -20.24
N THR A 303 -8.33 21.92 -21.14
CA THR A 303 -7.66 22.03 -22.45
C THR A 303 -6.36 22.82 -22.42
N GLN A 304 -6.18 23.69 -21.43
CA GLN A 304 -4.92 24.42 -21.26
C GLN A 304 -3.84 23.54 -20.64
N PRO A 305 -2.56 23.88 -20.80
CA PRO A 305 -1.46 23.16 -20.18
C PRO A 305 -1.61 23.05 -18.66
N VAL A 306 -1.32 21.85 -18.15
CA VAL A 306 -1.24 21.56 -16.72
C VAL A 306 0.18 21.10 -16.40
N TYR A 307 0.81 21.78 -15.47
CA TYR A 307 2.17 21.49 -15.02
C TYR A 307 2.15 20.51 -13.86
N GLU A 308 2.60 19.28 -14.12
CA GLU A 308 2.76 18.24 -13.11
C GLU A 308 4.15 18.35 -12.50
N TYR A 309 4.21 18.37 -11.18
CA TYR A 309 5.44 18.29 -10.40
C TYR A 309 5.32 17.13 -9.43
N ASP A 310 6.36 16.28 -9.35
CA ASP A 310 6.42 15.15 -8.44
C ASP A 310 7.72 15.15 -7.64
N ILE A 311 7.68 14.84 -6.35
CA ILE A 311 8.88 14.85 -5.50
C ILE A 311 9.60 13.52 -5.68
N ARG A 312 10.86 13.57 -6.16
CA ARG A 312 11.68 12.35 -6.33
C ARG A 312 11.87 11.60 -5.03
N SER A 313 11.20 10.44 -4.93
CA SER A 313 11.21 9.58 -3.74
C SER A 313 10.91 10.38 -2.45
N ALA A 314 9.77 11.02 -2.40
CA ALA A 314 9.36 11.98 -1.37
C ALA A 314 9.53 11.47 0.07
N TYR A 315 9.05 10.27 0.40
CA TYR A 315 9.18 9.72 1.76
C TYR A 315 10.64 9.38 2.12
N PRO A 316 11.44 8.73 1.27
CA PRO A 316 12.87 8.59 1.49
C PRO A 316 13.59 9.95 1.71
N ALA A 317 13.25 10.98 0.92
CA ALA A 317 13.80 12.32 1.10
C ALA A 317 13.42 12.95 2.45
N ALA A 318 12.16 12.81 2.85
CA ALA A 318 11.69 13.27 4.15
C ALA A 318 12.40 12.54 5.32
N MET A 319 12.75 11.26 5.14
CA MET A 319 13.48 10.49 6.14
C MET A 319 14.86 11.06 6.44
N LEU A 320 15.51 11.75 5.50
CA LEU A 320 16.81 12.43 5.76
C LEU A 320 16.71 13.52 6.83
N LYS A 321 15.52 14.08 7.04
CA LYS A 321 15.26 15.14 8.03
C LYS A 321 14.92 14.61 9.42
N LEU A 322 14.75 13.29 9.58
CA LEU A 322 14.32 12.69 10.83
C LEU A 322 15.38 12.82 11.94
N PRO A 323 14.94 13.16 13.17
CA PRO A 323 15.85 13.32 14.28
C PRO A 323 16.35 11.97 14.82
N CYS A 324 17.50 11.98 15.44
CA CYS A 324 17.95 10.89 16.28
C CYS A 324 17.15 10.89 17.58
N LEU A 325 16.35 9.86 17.81
CA LEU A 325 15.55 9.73 19.04
C LEU A 325 16.35 9.18 20.23
N GLU A 326 17.48 8.51 19.97
CA GLU A 326 18.34 7.92 21.02
C GLU A 326 18.99 9.00 21.90
N HIS A 327 19.42 10.11 21.30
CA HIS A 327 20.20 11.15 21.95
C HIS A 327 19.44 12.46 22.14
N GLY A 328 18.11 12.44 22.07
CA GLY A 328 17.27 13.59 22.33
C GLY A 328 16.48 13.48 23.62
N ARG A 329 15.80 14.54 24.01
CA ARG A 329 14.84 14.53 25.10
C ARG A 329 13.55 15.25 24.71
N TRP A 330 12.46 14.80 25.29
CA TRP A 330 11.15 15.41 25.15
C TRP A 330 10.82 16.26 26.37
N GLU A 331 10.21 17.42 26.14
CA GLU A 331 9.71 18.35 27.15
C GLU A 331 8.25 18.65 26.86
N GLU A 332 7.40 18.49 27.85
CA GLU A 332 6.01 18.89 27.76
C GLU A 332 5.91 20.42 27.84
N VAL A 333 5.11 21.02 26.98
CA VAL A 333 4.98 22.48 26.85
C VAL A 333 3.51 22.87 26.71
N ASP A 334 3.18 24.04 27.27
CA ASP A 334 1.83 24.61 27.13
C ASP A 334 1.61 25.28 25.75
N GLY A 335 0.34 25.66 25.49
CA GLY A 335 -0.02 26.27 24.20
C GLY A 335 0.65 27.63 23.98
N LYS A 336 0.85 28.42 25.02
CA LYS A 336 1.47 29.73 24.91
C LYS A 336 2.95 29.62 24.53
N THR A 337 3.65 28.66 25.10
CA THR A 337 5.04 28.33 24.74
C THR A 337 5.14 27.87 23.28
N CYS A 338 4.20 27.00 22.82
CA CYS A 338 4.14 26.54 21.43
C CYS A 338 3.90 27.68 20.44
N ASP A 339 3.12 28.70 20.80
CA ASP A 339 2.86 29.86 19.92
C ASP A 339 4.13 30.64 19.58
N GLY A 340 5.14 30.60 20.46
CA GLY A 340 6.45 31.23 20.27
C GLY A 340 7.47 30.43 19.45
N PHE A 341 7.19 29.21 19.03
CA PHE A 341 8.15 28.38 18.30
C PHE A 341 8.28 28.77 16.83
N GLY A 342 9.52 28.88 16.36
CA GLY A 342 9.89 29.07 14.96
C GLY A 342 10.00 27.76 14.18
N ASP A 343 10.47 27.87 12.93
CA ASP A 343 10.61 26.76 11.97
C ASP A 343 11.72 25.76 12.36
N ASP A 344 12.68 26.19 13.15
CA ASP A 344 13.82 25.41 13.63
C ASP A 344 13.48 24.49 14.81
N VAL A 345 12.32 24.69 15.45
CA VAL A 345 11.90 23.92 16.61
C VAL A 345 11.07 22.70 16.18
N LEU A 346 11.51 21.51 16.58
CA LEU A 346 10.75 20.29 16.38
C LEU A 346 9.81 20.05 17.57
N TYR A 347 8.50 19.99 17.30
CA TYR A 347 7.47 19.72 18.30
C TYR A 347 6.24 19.05 17.69
N VAL A 348 5.43 18.46 18.54
CA VAL A 348 4.07 18.01 18.21
C VAL A 348 3.09 18.74 19.12
N SER A 349 1.99 19.24 18.55
CA SER A 349 1.03 20.03 19.33
C SER A 349 -0.42 19.78 18.92
N ALA A 350 -1.31 19.81 19.89
CA ALA A 350 -2.74 19.92 19.67
C ALA A 350 -3.08 21.37 19.30
N VAL A 351 -3.80 21.56 18.20
CA VAL A 351 -4.12 22.89 17.68
C VAL A 351 -5.57 23.03 17.23
N GLN A 352 -6.06 24.26 17.28
CA GLN A 352 -7.21 24.71 16.50
C GLN A 352 -6.71 25.63 15.40
N PHE A 353 -7.27 25.51 14.21
CA PHE A 353 -6.85 26.28 13.03
C PHE A 353 -8.05 26.87 12.30
N LYS A 354 -7.80 27.99 11.62
CA LYS A 354 -8.76 28.67 10.75
C LYS A 354 -8.03 29.42 9.64
N SER A 355 -8.52 29.28 8.42
CA SER A 355 -8.01 30.10 7.31
C SER A 355 -8.51 31.54 7.39
N ASN A 356 -7.59 32.49 7.23
CA ASN A 356 -7.92 33.90 7.12
C ASN A 356 -8.05 34.39 5.67
N ASN A 357 -7.38 33.73 4.74
CA ASN A 357 -7.15 34.24 3.38
C ASN A 357 -8.11 33.66 2.34
N LEU A 358 -8.88 32.64 2.72
CA LEU A 358 -9.77 31.98 1.78
C LEU A 358 -11.21 32.43 2.04
N LYS A 359 -11.71 33.24 1.13
CA LYS A 359 -13.13 33.64 1.17
C LYS A 359 -14.00 32.42 0.86
N PRO A 360 -15.10 32.18 1.60
CA PRO A 360 -16.08 31.18 1.21
C PRO A 360 -16.51 31.39 -0.24
N GLY A 361 -16.49 30.33 -1.04
CA GLY A 361 -16.84 30.38 -2.46
C GLY A 361 -15.67 30.62 -3.43
N GLN A 362 -14.46 30.85 -2.93
CA GLN A 362 -13.28 30.94 -3.79
C GLN A 362 -12.89 29.54 -4.28
N TRP A 363 -13.03 29.31 -5.59
CA TRP A 363 -12.63 28.03 -6.18
C TRP A 363 -11.11 27.83 -6.09
N GLY A 364 -10.67 26.57 -6.14
CA GLY A 364 -9.26 26.24 -6.03
C GLY A 364 -8.66 26.43 -4.63
N ALA A 365 -9.44 26.89 -3.66
CA ALA A 365 -8.98 27.01 -2.30
C ALA A 365 -8.59 25.63 -1.72
N LEU A 366 -7.49 25.61 -0.99
CA LEU A 366 -6.92 24.40 -0.40
C LEU A 366 -6.72 24.59 1.11
N GLY A 367 -7.13 23.61 1.91
CA GLY A 367 -6.84 23.58 3.34
C GLY A 367 -5.37 23.30 3.63
N GLY A 368 -4.89 23.74 4.80
CA GLY A 368 -3.50 23.53 5.24
C GLY A 368 -3.27 22.29 6.08
N PHE A 369 -4.34 21.76 6.71
CA PHE A 369 -4.26 20.68 7.67
C PHE A 369 -5.16 19.50 7.28
N PRO A 370 -4.66 18.25 7.36
CA PRO A 370 -5.49 17.06 7.23
C PRO A 370 -6.38 16.87 8.47
N VAL A 371 -7.61 16.47 8.25
CA VAL A 371 -8.53 16.02 9.29
C VAL A 371 -9.10 14.68 8.88
N ARG A 372 -9.31 13.77 9.82
CA ARG A 372 -9.86 12.45 9.56
C ARG A 372 -11.38 12.45 9.74
N THR A 373 -12.10 11.94 8.75
CA THR A 373 -13.54 11.71 8.87
C THR A 373 -13.85 10.50 9.74
N LYS A 374 -15.09 10.35 10.20
CA LYS A 374 -15.56 9.14 10.93
C LYS A 374 -15.41 7.86 10.10
N LYS A 375 -15.38 7.95 8.78
CA LYS A 375 -15.10 6.83 7.86
C LYS A 375 -13.61 6.59 7.59
N GLY A 376 -12.69 7.27 8.34
CA GLY A 376 -11.24 7.12 8.17
C GLY A 376 -10.62 7.92 7.02
N HIS A 377 -11.40 8.56 6.14
CA HIS A 377 -10.89 9.35 5.02
C HIS A 377 -10.23 10.64 5.50
N LEU A 378 -9.22 11.11 4.76
CA LEU A 378 -8.58 12.39 5.01
C LEU A 378 -9.22 13.48 4.14
N MET A 379 -9.43 14.64 4.73
CA MET A 379 -9.88 15.86 4.07
C MET A 379 -9.14 17.07 4.62
N TRP A 380 -9.20 18.20 3.91
CA TRP A 380 -8.50 19.45 4.26
C TRP A 380 -9.50 20.60 4.37
N PRO A 381 -10.17 20.78 5.51
CA PRO A 381 -11.12 21.87 5.72
C PRO A 381 -10.41 23.21 5.96
N LEU A 382 -11.19 24.30 5.91
CA LEU A 382 -10.70 25.66 6.20
C LEU A 382 -10.62 25.96 7.69
N GLU A 383 -11.36 25.25 8.52
CA GLU A 383 -11.41 25.41 9.94
C GLU A 383 -11.51 24.03 10.62
N GLY A 384 -10.84 23.86 11.75
CA GLY A 384 -10.86 22.59 12.48
C GLY A 384 -9.83 22.53 13.61
N GLY A 385 -9.53 21.31 14.01
CA GLY A 385 -8.52 21.02 15.03
C GLY A 385 -7.98 19.61 14.90
N GLY A 386 -6.87 19.38 15.56
CA GLY A 386 -6.19 18.09 15.58
C GLY A 386 -4.83 18.17 16.24
N VAL A 387 -4.05 17.12 16.11
CA VAL A 387 -2.68 17.05 16.57
C VAL A 387 -1.74 16.99 15.36
N TYR A 388 -0.73 17.85 15.31
CA TYR A 388 0.14 17.99 14.15
C TYR A 388 1.60 18.18 14.55
N TRP A 389 2.50 17.80 13.65
CA TRP A 389 3.93 18.05 13.76
C TRP A 389 4.28 19.47 13.31
N SER A 390 5.35 20.04 13.89
CA SER A 390 5.79 21.42 13.61
C SER A 390 6.01 21.72 12.10
N PRO A 391 6.57 20.85 11.24
CA PRO A 391 6.71 21.16 9.81
C PRO A 391 5.39 21.48 9.13
N GLU A 392 4.34 20.73 9.49
CA GLU A 392 3.01 20.91 8.92
C GLU A 392 2.33 22.18 9.47
N ILE A 393 2.49 22.45 10.77
CA ILE A 393 1.98 23.67 11.40
C ILE A 393 2.60 24.90 10.76
N GLN A 394 3.90 24.92 10.59
CA GLN A 394 4.60 26.08 10.02
C GLN A 394 4.26 26.29 8.54
N SER A 395 4.18 25.24 7.75
CA SER A 395 3.75 25.36 6.35
C SER A 395 2.31 25.86 6.21
N ALA A 396 1.40 25.43 7.07
CA ALA A 396 0.02 25.93 7.09
C ALA A 396 -0.05 27.41 7.53
N LYS A 397 0.79 27.84 8.48
CA LYS A 397 0.91 29.28 8.81
C LYS A 397 1.37 30.10 7.58
N ARG A 398 2.31 29.59 6.77
CA ARG A 398 2.72 30.23 5.50
C ARG A 398 1.58 30.28 4.47
N MET A 399 0.69 29.29 4.46
CA MET A 399 -0.56 29.32 3.67
C MET A 399 -1.60 30.35 4.19
N GLY A 400 -1.34 31.05 5.32
CA GLY A 400 -2.23 32.03 5.90
C GLY A 400 -3.21 31.49 6.93
N PHE A 401 -2.98 30.31 7.48
CA PHE A 401 -3.80 29.78 8.57
C PHE A 401 -3.43 30.41 9.91
N LYS A 402 -4.43 30.87 10.66
CA LYS A 402 -4.29 31.16 12.09
C LYS A 402 -4.33 29.84 12.85
N VAL A 403 -3.35 29.65 13.73
CA VAL A 403 -3.20 28.45 14.56
C VAL A 403 -3.19 28.88 16.02
N LYS A 404 -4.01 28.22 16.83
CA LYS A 404 -4.04 28.37 18.29
C LYS A 404 -3.63 27.05 18.92
N HIS A 405 -2.48 27.05 19.59
CA HIS A 405 -1.98 25.87 20.29
C HIS A 405 -2.73 25.61 21.61
N LYS A 406 -2.86 24.33 21.97
CA LYS A 406 -3.46 23.88 23.25
C LYS A 406 -2.43 23.26 24.17
N GLY A 407 -1.26 22.92 23.65
CA GLY A 407 -0.15 22.26 24.34
C GLY A 407 0.45 21.16 23.49
N GLY A 408 1.58 20.65 23.91
CA GLY A 408 2.29 19.63 23.16
C GLY A 408 3.62 19.21 23.78
N TRP A 409 4.49 18.66 22.92
CA TRP A 409 5.80 18.19 23.31
C TRP A 409 6.86 18.74 22.37
N ARG A 410 7.89 19.39 22.95
CA ARG A 410 9.08 19.85 22.23
C ARG A 410 10.15 18.78 22.27
N PHE A 411 10.84 18.56 21.13
CA PHE A 411 12.02 17.71 21.06
C PHE A 411 13.31 18.53 21.11
N HIS A 412 14.17 18.24 22.06
CA HIS A 412 15.50 18.82 22.18
C HIS A 412 16.52 17.87 21.58
N ARG A 413 17.09 18.26 20.44
CA ARG A 413 18.19 17.53 19.81
C ARG A 413 19.44 17.70 20.66
N GLN A 414 20.14 16.61 20.96
CA GLN A 414 21.38 16.59 21.74
C GLN A 414 22.56 15.95 20.99
N CYS A 415 22.44 15.79 19.67
CA CYS A 415 23.46 15.23 18.79
C CYS A 415 23.23 15.65 17.34
N ASP A 416 24.28 15.47 16.52
CA ASP A 416 24.21 15.67 15.05
C ASP A 416 24.00 14.36 14.26
N CYS A 417 23.59 13.28 14.93
CA CYS A 417 23.32 12.01 14.30
C CYS A 417 22.20 12.13 13.26
N LYS A 418 22.43 11.57 12.08
CA LYS A 418 21.47 11.47 10.98
C LYS A 418 21.12 9.98 10.77
N PRO A 419 20.10 9.45 11.45
CA PRO A 419 19.83 8.01 11.50
C PRO A 419 19.48 7.39 10.15
N PHE A 420 19.11 8.21 9.17
CA PHE A 420 18.72 7.78 7.82
C PHE A 420 19.61 8.37 6.71
N ALA A 421 20.81 8.91 7.01
CA ALA A 421 21.71 9.43 5.98
C ALA A 421 22.04 8.39 4.90
N TRP A 422 22.16 7.13 5.27
CA TRP A 422 22.39 6.00 4.35
C TRP A 422 21.32 5.84 3.26
N VAL A 423 20.15 6.44 3.41
CA VAL A 423 19.09 6.43 2.40
C VAL A 423 19.50 7.20 1.16
N GLU A 424 20.19 8.34 1.34
CA GLU A 424 20.74 9.12 0.23
C GLU A 424 21.82 8.34 -0.51
N GLU A 425 22.75 7.71 0.22
CA GLU A 425 23.79 6.86 -0.38
C GLU A 425 23.20 5.70 -1.20
N ALA A 426 22.16 5.02 -0.65
CA ALA A 426 21.48 3.94 -1.34
C ALA A 426 20.72 4.45 -2.58
N TYR A 427 20.13 5.64 -2.53
CA TYR A 427 19.46 6.27 -3.65
C TYR A 427 20.44 6.61 -4.77
N GLU A 428 21.57 7.27 -4.45
CA GLU A 428 22.59 7.64 -5.43
C GLU A 428 23.27 6.41 -6.05
N TYR A 429 23.53 5.37 -5.25
CA TYR A 429 24.03 4.10 -5.77
C TYR A 429 23.05 3.48 -6.75
N ARG A 430 21.74 3.40 -6.40
CA ARG A 430 20.73 2.93 -7.33
C ARG A 430 20.68 3.76 -8.61
N ARG A 431 20.82 5.09 -8.49
CA ARG A 431 20.82 5.99 -9.64
C ARG A 431 21.98 5.71 -10.59
N SER A 432 23.15 5.43 -10.06
CA SER A 432 24.36 5.14 -10.84
C SER A 432 24.27 3.81 -11.59
N ILE A 433 23.58 2.79 -11.06
CA ILE A 433 23.45 1.45 -11.68
C ILE A 433 22.12 1.23 -12.40
N GLY A 434 21.19 2.21 -12.34
CA GLY A 434 19.86 2.11 -12.94
C GLY A 434 18.82 1.45 -12.04
N SER A 435 17.59 1.25 -12.56
CA SER A 435 16.46 0.68 -11.83
C SER A 435 16.17 -0.79 -12.14
N SER A 436 16.96 -1.41 -13.00
CA SER A 436 16.93 -2.85 -13.34
C SER A 436 18.07 -3.60 -12.65
N GLY A 437 18.11 -4.89 -12.78
CA GLY A 437 19.16 -5.71 -12.18
C GLY A 437 19.29 -5.47 -10.67
N PRO A 438 20.52 -5.31 -10.13
CA PRO A 438 20.74 -5.03 -8.71
C PRO A 438 20.08 -3.74 -8.20
N GLY A 439 19.78 -2.77 -9.07
CA GLY A 439 19.07 -1.54 -8.72
C GLY A 439 17.59 -1.77 -8.40
N TYR A 440 16.99 -2.84 -8.90
CA TYR A 440 15.59 -3.16 -8.67
C TYR A 440 15.26 -3.40 -7.18
N PRO A 441 15.92 -4.33 -6.45
CA PRO A 441 15.64 -4.51 -5.03
C PRO A 441 15.99 -3.29 -4.18
N ILE A 442 16.98 -2.47 -4.57
CA ILE A 442 17.29 -1.21 -3.87
C ILE A 442 16.11 -0.25 -4.01
N LYS A 443 15.58 -0.06 -5.23
CA LYS A 443 14.41 0.79 -5.49
C LYS A 443 13.20 0.36 -4.63
N LEU A 444 12.89 -0.93 -4.65
CA LEU A 444 11.78 -1.47 -3.86
C LEU A 444 11.99 -1.29 -2.36
N GLY A 445 13.19 -1.56 -1.89
CA GLY A 445 13.58 -1.43 -0.49
C GLY A 445 13.43 0.01 -0.01
N ILE A 446 14.03 0.97 -0.71
CA ILE A 446 13.96 2.40 -0.38
C ILE A 446 12.52 2.89 -0.32
N ASN A 447 11.70 2.58 -1.32
CA ASN A 447 10.30 3.01 -1.37
C ASN A 447 9.43 2.37 -0.27
N SER A 448 9.89 1.26 0.32
CA SER A 448 9.17 0.53 1.37
C SER A 448 9.67 0.83 2.79
N LEU A 449 10.74 1.66 2.95
CA LEU A 449 11.33 1.96 4.26
C LEU A 449 10.30 2.59 5.21
N TYR A 450 9.63 3.64 4.75
CA TYR A 450 8.59 4.32 5.50
C TYR A 450 7.50 3.35 5.98
N GLY A 451 7.08 2.42 5.12
CA GLY A 451 6.07 1.41 5.46
C GLY A 451 6.46 0.53 6.66
N LYS A 452 7.76 0.36 6.94
CA LYS A 452 8.23 -0.36 8.14
C LYS A 452 8.12 0.46 9.40
N LEU A 453 8.32 1.76 9.31
CA LEU A 453 8.12 2.67 10.44
C LEU A 453 6.64 2.79 10.81
N ALA A 454 5.75 2.75 9.83
CA ALA A 454 4.31 2.81 10.02
C ALA A 454 3.64 1.45 10.27
N GLN A 455 4.38 0.34 10.20
CA GLN A 455 3.82 -1.01 10.28
C GLN A 455 3.22 -1.30 11.66
N ARG A 456 1.91 -1.51 11.73
CA ARG A 456 1.17 -1.82 12.97
C ARG A 456 0.86 -3.29 13.15
N LYS A 457 0.69 -4.04 12.04
CA LYS A 457 0.35 -5.47 12.07
C LYS A 457 1.60 -6.34 12.15
N GLY A 458 1.48 -7.45 12.84
CA GLY A 458 2.57 -8.39 13.04
C GLY A 458 3.64 -7.83 13.98
N ASN A 459 4.84 -8.42 13.92
CA ASN A 459 5.99 -7.89 14.66
C ASN A 459 6.55 -6.67 13.95
N GLY A 460 6.03 -5.48 14.28
CA GLY A 460 6.51 -4.19 13.79
C GLY A 460 7.85 -3.82 14.41
N ARG A 461 8.91 -4.58 14.14
CA ARG A 461 10.25 -4.42 14.74
C ARG A 461 10.79 -3.00 14.69
N TYR A 462 10.49 -2.27 13.61
CA TYR A 462 10.91 -0.89 13.37
C TYR A 462 9.77 0.12 13.50
N HIS A 463 8.64 -0.31 14.07
CA HIS A 463 7.49 0.57 14.24
C HIS A 463 7.84 1.78 15.10
N CYS A 464 7.68 2.98 14.54
CA CYS A 464 7.96 4.25 15.20
C CYS A 464 7.04 5.34 14.63
N MET A 465 5.97 5.66 15.34
CA MET A 465 4.97 6.63 14.87
C MET A 465 5.50 8.07 14.83
N ILE A 466 6.55 8.38 15.59
CA ILE A 466 7.23 9.67 15.51
C ILE A 466 7.86 9.84 14.13
N TRP A 467 8.71 8.90 13.72
CA TRP A 467 9.36 8.95 12.42
C TRP A 467 8.36 8.79 11.27
N ALA A 468 7.38 7.89 11.41
CA ALA A 468 6.35 7.70 10.40
C ALA A 468 5.49 8.97 10.20
N GLY A 469 5.06 9.59 11.30
CA GLY A 469 4.28 10.83 11.28
C GLY A 469 5.06 12.01 10.71
N LEU A 470 6.32 12.19 11.15
CA LEU A 470 7.21 13.22 10.62
C LEU A 470 7.49 13.05 9.12
N THR A 471 7.71 11.82 8.63
CA THR A 471 7.93 11.56 7.20
C THR A 471 6.79 12.09 6.35
N THR A 472 5.56 11.77 6.71
CA THR A 472 4.39 12.25 5.97
C THR A 472 4.10 13.73 6.19
N ALA A 473 4.38 14.26 7.40
CA ALA A 473 4.22 15.68 7.70
C ALA A 473 5.19 16.55 6.91
N TYR A 474 6.46 16.16 6.79
CA TYR A 474 7.44 16.85 5.93
C TYR A 474 7.02 16.85 4.46
N THR A 475 6.50 15.74 3.95
CA THR A 475 6.02 15.67 2.55
C THR A 475 4.81 16.57 2.33
N ARG A 476 3.82 16.56 3.25
CA ARG A 476 2.67 17.47 3.17
C ARG A 476 3.08 18.94 3.32
N ALA A 477 4.07 19.24 4.16
CA ALA A 477 4.61 20.59 4.31
C ALA A 477 5.23 21.10 2.99
N LEU A 478 6.00 20.28 2.29
CA LEU A 478 6.54 20.63 0.97
C LEU A 478 5.43 20.91 -0.06
N LEU A 479 4.35 20.12 -0.05
CA LEU A 479 3.18 20.37 -0.89
C LEU A 479 2.50 21.70 -0.52
N ASN A 480 2.33 21.98 0.78
CA ASN A 480 1.75 23.22 1.25
C ASN A 480 2.61 24.43 0.81
N ASP A 481 3.92 24.32 0.90
CA ASP A 481 4.84 25.38 0.45
C ASP A 481 4.77 25.56 -1.08
N ALA A 482 4.66 24.48 -1.86
CA ALA A 482 4.45 24.55 -3.30
C ALA A 482 3.11 25.20 -3.66
N ILE A 483 2.03 24.91 -2.93
CA ILE A 483 0.71 25.53 -3.10
C ILE A 483 0.79 27.07 -2.90
N CYS A 484 1.63 27.55 -1.97
CA CYS A 484 1.76 28.98 -1.70
C CYS A 484 2.18 29.81 -2.94
N HIS A 485 2.86 29.20 -3.91
CA HIS A 485 3.29 29.90 -5.12
C HIS A 485 2.11 30.21 -6.08
N ALA A 486 1.11 29.33 -6.15
CA ALA A 486 -0.06 29.50 -7.02
C ALA A 486 -1.32 28.87 -6.41
N PRO A 487 -1.85 29.42 -5.30
CA PRO A 487 -2.86 28.75 -4.46
C PRO A 487 -4.22 28.56 -5.15
N THR A 488 -4.49 29.30 -6.24
CA THR A 488 -5.74 29.19 -7.02
C THR A 488 -5.56 28.45 -8.34
N SER A 489 -4.36 27.99 -8.64
CA SER A 489 -4.01 27.33 -9.91
C SER A 489 -3.85 25.82 -9.78
N VAL A 490 -3.89 25.27 -8.56
CA VAL A 490 -3.74 23.82 -8.32
C VAL A 490 -5.03 23.11 -8.69
N VAL A 491 -4.94 22.13 -9.58
CA VAL A 491 -6.09 21.33 -10.05
C VAL A 491 -6.16 19.95 -9.38
N MET A 492 -5.01 19.41 -8.96
CA MET A 492 -4.96 18.11 -8.28
C MET A 492 -3.71 17.99 -7.39
N LEU A 493 -3.84 17.23 -6.32
CA LEU A 493 -2.75 16.77 -5.45
C LEU A 493 -2.81 15.26 -5.34
N ALA A 494 -1.67 14.58 -5.47
CA ALA A 494 -1.59 13.13 -5.48
C ALA A 494 -0.36 12.63 -4.70
N THR A 495 -0.48 12.49 -3.39
CA THR A 495 0.54 12.05 -2.41
C THR A 495 1.74 12.98 -2.31
N ASP A 496 2.56 13.04 -3.32
CA ASP A 496 3.83 13.76 -3.47
C ASP A 496 3.87 14.58 -4.77
N GLY A 497 2.77 14.53 -5.54
CA GLY A 497 2.60 15.29 -6.76
C GLY A 497 1.64 16.46 -6.62
N ILE A 498 1.91 17.56 -7.35
CA ILE A 498 1.08 18.74 -7.50
C ILE A 498 0.88 19.05 -8.99
N TYR A 499 -0.36 19.33 -9.38
CA TYR A 499 -0.77 19.65 -10.73
C TYR A 499 -1.30 21.08 -10.75
N SER A 500 -0.67 21.96 -11.48
CA SER A 500 -0.96 23.41 -11.50
C SER A 500 -1.23 23.91 -12.91
N LEU A 501 -2.11 24.91 -13.04
CA LEU A 501 -2.37 25.63 -14.30
C LEU A 501 -1.28 26.66 -14.62
N GLU A 502 -0.43 26.95 -13.66
CA GLU A 502 0.68 27.88 -13.80
C GLU A 502 1.98 27.18 -13.44
N PRO A 503 3.10 27.48 -14.10
CA PRO A 503 4.40 26.96 -13.71
C PRO A 503 4.76 27.42 -12.29
N LEU A 504 5.29 26.49 -11.49
CA LEU A 504 5.70 26.75 -10.12
C LEU A 504 7.23 26.90 -10.03
N PRO A 505 7.76 27.88 -9.27
CA PRO A 505 9.19 28.10 -9.12
C PRO A 505 9.83 27.08 -8.17
N LEU A 506 9.71 25.80 -8.51
CA LEU A 506 10.23 24.71 -7.70
C LEU A 506 11.61 24.26 -8.18
N LEU A 507 12.45 23.74 -7.26
CA LEU A 507 13.78 23.28 -7.56
C LEU A 507 13.76 21.94 -8.29
N ILE A 508 13.88 22.01 -9.60
CA ILE A 508 13.87 20.82 -10.48
C ILE A 508 15.27 20.19 -10.52
N GLY A 509 15.33 18.86 -10.44
CA GLY A 509 16.58 18.13 -10.54
C GLY A 509 16.44 16.64 -10.32
N GLU A 510 17.60 15.94 -10.28
CA GLU A 510 17.63 14.47 -10.20
C GLU A 510 17.95 13.93 -8.81
N ARG A 511 18.37 14.79 -7.87
CA ARG A 511 18.70 14.37 -6.52
C ARG A 511 17.45 13.97 -5.72
N LEU A 512 17.65 13.17 -4.72
CA LEU A 512 16.64 12.77 -3.76
C LEU A 512 15.93 14.00 -3.16
N GLY A 513 14.60 14.05 -3.27
CA GLY A 513 13.77 15.14 -2.75
C GLY A 513 13.65 16.38 -3.64
N MET A 514 14.34 16.44 -4.78
CA MET A 514 14.09 17.48 -5.78
C MET A 514 12.81 17.17 -6.56
N TRP A 515 12.26 18.18 -7.20
CA TRP A 515 11.08 18.02 -8.04
C TRP A 515 11.45 17.54 -9.44
N GLU A 516 10.64 16.69 -10.01
CA GLU A 516 10.57 16.43 -11.44
C GLU A 516 9.35 17.14 -12.00
N HIS A 517 9.40 17.48 -13.28
CA HIS A 517 8.39 18.29 -13.94
C HIS A 517 7.99 17.67 -15.27
N GLU A 518 6.70 17.70 -15.56
CA GLU A 518 6.14 17.33 -16.85
C GLU A 518 4.97 18.27 -17.20
N GLU A 519 4.84 18.67 -18.43
CA GLU A 519 3.70 19.43 -18.94
C GLU A 519 2.70 18.48 -19.60
N LEU A 520 1.45 18.54 -19.16
CA LEU A 520 0.34 17.76 -19.64
C LEU A 520 -0.63 18.67 -20.38
N GLU A 521 -0.94 18.34 -21.61
CA GLU A 521 -1.97 19.02 -22.39
C GLU A 521 -3.20 18.12 -22.46
N ASP A 522 -4.35 18.76 -22.63
CA ASP A 522 -5.62 18.09 -22.85
C ASP A 522 -5.91 17.05 -21.75
N LEU A 523 -5.88 17.51 -20.49
CA LEU A 523 -6.00 16.65 -19.32
C LEU A 523 -7.47 16.47 -18.93
N PHE A 524 -7.88 15.21 -18.83
CA PHE A 524 -9.19 14.83 -18.31
C PHE A 524 -9.04 14.20 -16.92
N ILE A 525 -9.65 14.80 -15.89
CA ILE A 525 -9.58 14.36 -14.50
C ILE A 525 -10.96 13.87 -14.06
N VAL A 526 -11.03 12.64 -13.57
CA VAL A 526 -12.25 12.05 -13.00
C VAL A 526 -12.15 12.00 -11.47
N GLN A 527 -11.08 11.41 -10.96
CA GLN A 527 -10.82 11.19 -9.52
C GLN A 527 -9.32 11.26 -9.25
N PRO A 528 -8.88 11.41 -7.98
CA PRO A 528 -7.48 11.25 -7.66
C PRO A 528 -6.96 9.86 -8.09
N GLY A 529 -6.00 9.85 -9.00
CA GLY A 529 -5.45 8.62 -9.57
C GLY A 529 -6.28 8.03 -10.72
N LEU A 530 -7.34 8.71 -11.17
CA LEU A 530 -8.07 8.39 -12.39
C LEU A 530 -8.12 9.63 -13.29
N TYR A 531 -7.16 9.71 -14.19
CA TYR A 531 -7.02 10.82 -15.14
C TYR A 531 -6.29 10.37 -16.41
N TRP A 532 -6.43 11.17 -17.46
CA TRP A 532 -5.81 10.92 -18.75
C TRP A 532 -5.40 12.22 -19.44
N SER A 533 -4.25 12.22 -20.11
CA SER A 533 -3.75 13.32 -20.95
C SER A 533 -3.50 12.80 -22.35
N ALA A 534 -4.12 13.44 -23.35
CA ALA A 534 -4.01 13.04 -24.75
C ALA A 534 -2.60 13.23 -25.29
N SER A 535 -1.99 14.38 -25.04
CA SER A 535 -0.70 14.77 -25.62
C SER A 535 0.45 13.85 -25.22
N LYS A 536 0.46 13.38 -23.97
CA LYS A 536 1.51 12.51 -23.43
C LYS A 536 1.11 11.05 -23.39
N ARG A 537 -0.08 10.68 -23.84
CA ARG A 537 -0.66 9.34 -23.67
C ARG A 537 -0.57 8.86 -22.22
N LYS A 538 -0.45 9.81 -21.27
CA LYS A 538 -0.30 9.53 -19.85
C LYS A 538 -1.66 9.26 -19.25
N LYS A 539 -1.76 8.14 -18.55
CA LYS A 539 -2.99 7.69 -17.95
C LYS A 539 -2.74 7.10 -16.56
N LYS A 540 -3.65 7.36 -15.67
CA LYS A 540 -3.76 6.67 -14.38
C LYS A 540 -5.16 6.09 -14.30
N SER A 541 -5.24 4.79 -14.09
CA SER A 541 -6.50 4.05 -14.11
C SER A 541 -6.73 3.30 -12.80
N ARG A 542 -6.50 3.98 -11.68
CA ARG A 542 -6.59 3.38 -10.34
C ARG A 542 -7.91 2.61 -10.17
N GLY A 543 -7.81 1.29 -10.00
CA GLY A 543 -8.96 0.44 -9.80
C GLY A 543 -9.76 0.10 -11.06
N LEU A 544 -9.37 0.60 -12.24
CA LEU A 544 -9.93 0.21 -13.53
C LEU A 544 -8.90 -0.62 -14.28
N SER A 545 -9.22 -1.88 -14.57
CA SER A 545 -8.36 -2.72 -15.41
C SER A 545 -8.54 -2.38 -16.89
N GLY A 546 -7.54 -2.71 -17.74
CA GLY A 546 -7.63 -2.56 -19.20
C GLY A 546 -8.81 -3.32 -19.82
N LYS A 547 -9.33 -4.33 -19.13
CA LYS A 547 -10.49 -5.15 -19.55
C LYS A 547 -11.81 -4.36 -19.66
N PHE A 548 -11.87 -3.14 -19.12
CA PHE A 548 -13.05 -2.27 -19.33
C PHE A 548 -13.28 -1.87 -20.78
N PHE A 549 -12.30 -2.02 -21.59
CA PHE A 549 -12.27 -1.53 -22.96
C PHE A 549 -12.29 -2.67 -23.98
N GLU A 550 -12.53 -3.89 -23.53
CA GLU A 550 -12.76 -5.03 -24.41
C GLU A 550 -14.22 -5.03 -24.88
N GLU A 551 -14.48 -4.73 -26.12
CA GLU A 551 -15.77 -5.00 -26.77
C GLU A 551 -15.80 -6.45 -27.25
N LYS A 552 -16.81 -7.21 -26.82
CA LYS A 552 -17.20 -8.45 -27.48
C LYS A 552 -18.04 -8.09 -28.70
N ASN A 553 -17.49 -8.29 -29.89
CA ASN A 553 -18.27 -8.21 -31.11
C ASN A 553 -19.34 -9.31 -31.15
N ALA A 554 -20.36 -9.11 -31.99
CA ALA A 554 -21.45 -10.08 -32.19
C ALA A 554 -20.96 -11.51 -32.55
N ASP A 555 -19.73 -11.63 -33.04
CA ASP A 555 -19.06 -12.88 -33.39
C ASP A 555 -18.27 -13.52 -32.25
N GLY A 556 -18.36 -12.99 -31.02
CA GLY A 556 -17.65 -13.50 -29.85
C GLY A 556 -16.12 -13.20 -29.84
N VAL A 557 -15.61 -12.49 -30.84
CA VAL A 557 -14.21 -12.10 -30.94
C VAL A 557 -13.98 -10.86 -30.11
N THR A 558 -13.16 -10.98 -29.08
CA THR A 558 -12.69 -9.83 -28.30
C THR A 558 -11.72 -9.02 -29.16
N ARG A 559 -12.13 -7.88 -29.66
CA ARG A 559 -11.19 -6.88 -30.18
C ARG A 559 -10.69 -6.08 -29.02
N THR A 560 -9.41 -6.19 -28.71
CA THR A 560 -8.69 -5.19 -27.92
C THR A 560 -8.65 -3.92 -28.78
N GLU A 561 -9.59 -3.01 -28.53
CA GLU A 561 -9.36 -1.66 -29.01
C GLU A 561 -8.08 -1.11 -28.38
N GLU A 562 -7.33 -0.33 -29.16
CA GLU A 562 -6.24 0.42 -28.59
C GLU A 562 -6.81 1.22 -27.41
N PHE A 563 -6.21 1.09 -26.24
CA PHE A 563 -6.64 1.68 -24.98
C PHE A 563 -7.00 3.18 -25.12
N GLU A 564 -6.41 3.88 -26.06
CA GLU A 564 -6.66 5.28 -26.37
C GLU A 564 -8.08 5.54 -26.89
N HIS A 565 -8.56 4.70 -27.81
CA HIS A 565 -9.91 4.84 -28.35
C HIS A 565 -10.97 4.56 -27.28
N ALA A 566 -10.71 3.59 -26.43
CA ALA A 566 -11.62 3.28 -25.33
C ALA A 566 -11.68 4.42 -24.29
N TRP A 567 -10.52 5.05 -23.97
CA TRP A 567 -10.49 6.22 -23.11
C TRP A 567 -11.21 7.43 -23.73
N LEU A 568 -11.02 7.67 -25.00
CA LEU A 568 -11.72 8.74 -25.71
C LEU A 568 -13.24 8.52 -25.68
N ARG A 569 -13.70 7.31 -25.96
CA ARG A 569 -15.14 6.98 -25.85
C ARG A 569 -15.66 7.09 -24.42
N PHE A 570 -14.90 6.64 -23.43
CA PHE A 570 -15.27 6.80 -22.04
C PHE A 570 -15.32 8.29 -21.66
N ARG A 571 -14.31 9.09 -22.05
CA ARG A 571 -14.30 10.52 -21.89
C ARG A 571 -15.55 11.14 -22.52
N ASP A 572 -15.83 10.83 -23.78
CA ASP A 572 -16.94 11.39 -24.53
C ASP A 572 -18.30 10.97 -23.93
N SER A 573 -18.38 9.79 -23.34
CA SER A 573 -19.60 9.31 -22.65
C SER A 573 -19.91 10.03 -21.35
N ILE A 574 -18.85 10.52 -20.65
CA ILE A 574 -18.99 11.21 -19.37
C ILE A 574 -18.77 12.73 -19.49
N GLU A 575 -18.33 13.24 -20.65
CA GLU A 575 -18.14 14.64 -20.88
C GLU A 575 -19.50 15.39 -20.95
N PRO A 576 -19.64 16.52 -20.23
CA PRO A 576 -20.87 17.30 -20.27
C PRO A 576 -21.18 17.78 -21.70
N GLY A 577 -22.31 17.40 -22.22
CA GLY A 577 -22.77 17.83 -23.54
C GLY A 577 -22.62 16.80 -24.66
N ALA A 578 -22.10 15.61 -24.41
CA ALA A 578 -22.26 14.49 -25.34
C ALA A 578 -23.76 14.14 -25.54
N ASN A 579 -24.58 14.46 -24.53
CA ASN A 579 -26.04 14.31 -24.56
C ASN A 579 -26.73 15.69 -24.49
N ASN A 580 -26.94 16.35 -25.63
CA ASN A 580 -27.86 17.48 -25.80
C ASN A 580 -27.48 18.83 -25.17
N GLY A 581 -26.23 19.19 -24.97
CA GLY A 581 -25.82 20.53 -24.56
C GLY A 581 -26.22 20.93 -23.14
N THR A 582 -26.68 20.05 -22.32
CA THR A 582 -26.96 20.29 -20.89
C THR A 582 -25.65 20.40 -20.13
N LEU A 583 -25.55 21.41 -19.29
CA LEU A 583 -24.43 21.62 -18.39
C LEU A 583 -24.29 20.40 -17.46
N PHE A 584 -23.06 19.98 -17.23
CA PHE A 584 -22.74 18.92 -16.32
C PHE A 584 -23.20 19.26 -14.90
N GLU A 585 -24.22 18.57 -14.43
CA GLU A 585 -24.60 18.55 -13.01
C GLU A 585 -24.13 17.25 -12.39
N PRO A 586 -23.16 17.28 -11.48
CA PRO A 586 -22.62 16.06 -10.84
C PRO A 586 -23.66 15.21 -10.12
N ARG A 587 -24.79 15.83 -9.71
CA ARG A 587 -25.93 15.12 -9.13
C ARG A 587 -26.80 14.37 -10.13
N ALA A 588 -26.78 14.81 -11.39
CA ALA A 588 -27.51 14.17 -12.48
C ALA A 588 -26.68 13.07 -13.16
N PHE A 589 -25.39 12.97 -12.81
CA PHE A 589 -24.54 11.92 -13.30
C PHE A 589 -24.76 10.67 -12.44
N PRO A 590 -25.47 9.65 -12.93
CA PRO A 590 -25.47 8.36 -12.26
C PRO A 590 -24.01 7.90 -12.24
N SER A 591 -23.52 7.51 -11.07
CA SER A 591 -22.29 6.78 -10.94
C SER A 591 -22.23 5.76 -12.07
N HIS A 592 -21.22 5.84 -12.92
CA HIS A 592 -21.08 4.85 -13.98
C HIS A 592 -20.82 3.49 -13.33
N VAL A 593 -21.78 2.60 -13.49
CA VAL A 593 -21.67 1.24 -13.01
C VAL A 593 -21.05 0.42 -14.13
N LEU A 594 -19.81 0.02 -13.94
CA LEU A 594 -19.08 -0.81 -14.90
C LEU A 594 -19.06 -2.25 -14.41
N PRO A 595 -19.58 -3.22 -15.18
CA PRO A 595 -19.45 -4.63 -14.82
C PRO A 595 -17.99 -5.06 -14.98
N VAL A 596 -17.40 -5.62 -13.92
CA VAL A 596 -16.05 -6.16 -13.91
C VAL A 596 -16.10 -7.60 -13.50
N PRO A 597 -15.55 -8.53 -14.28
CA PRO A 597 -15.35 -9.89 -13.81
C PRO A 597 -14.45 -9.88 -12.58
N GLY A 598 -14.91 -10.43 -11.50
CA GLY A 598 -14.20 -10.47 -10.23
C GLY A 598 -14.27 -11.87 -9.61
N PHE A 599 -13.13 -12.35 -9.11
CA PHE A 599 -13.07 -13.56 -8.31
C PHE A 599 -13.38 -13.25 -6.86
N ILE A 600 -14.35 -13.94 -6.27
CA ILE A 600 -14.67 -13.79 -4.85
C ILE A 600 -13.75 -14.70 -4.03
N GLY A 601 -12.68 -14.14 -3.50
CA GLY A 601 -11.82 -14.83 -2.54
C GLY A 601 -12.46 -14.94 -1.15
N LEU A 602 -11.90 -15.80 -0.29
CA LEU A 602 -12.35 -16.05 1.07
C LEU A 602 -12.60 -14.77 1.88
N ARG A 603 -11.65 -13.83 1.84
CA ARG A 603 -11.76 -12.59 2.62
C ARG A 603 -12.97 -11.74 2.21
N LEU A 604 -13.22 -11.60 0.90
CA LEU A 604 -14.34 -10.84 0.39
C LEU A 604 -15.68 -11.54 0.71
N ALA A 605 -15.72 -12.86 0.56
CA ALA A 605 -16.88 -13.66 0.93
C ALA A 605 -17.24 -13.51 2.42
N LEU A 606 -16.23 -13.54 3.31
CA LEU A 606 -16.42 -13.33 4.75
C LEU A 606 -16.85 -11.88 5.06
N ALA A 607 -16.25 -10.88 4.42
CA ALA A 607 -16.63 -9.47 4.61
C ALA A 607 -18.09 -9.20 4.20
N ARG A 608 -18.59 -9.94 3.23
CA ARG A 608 -20.00 -9.91 2.79
C ARG A 608 -20.93 -10.79 3.63
N ASN A 609 -20.38 -11.49 4.63
CA ASN A 609 -21.09 -12.53 5.41
C ASN A 609 -21.73 -13.61 4.52
N ARG A 610 -21.09 -13.92 3.40
CA ARG A 610 -21.52 -14.92 2.41
C ARG A 610 -20.36 -15.85 2.03
N PRO A 611 -19.91 -16.71 2.96
CA PRO A 611 -18.76 -17.60 2.75
C PRO A 611 -18.98 -18.59 1.59
N GLU A 612 -20.23 -18.90 1.26
CA GLU A 612 -20.59 -19.79 0.15
C GLU A 612 -20.21 -19.23 -1.23
N LEU A 613 -19.98 -17.92 -1.33
CA LEU A 613 -19.54 -17.30 -2.58
C LEU A 613 -18.03 -17.42 -2.82
N ALA A 614 -17.25 -17.89 -1.84
CA ALA A 614 -15.82 -18.05 -2.03
C ALA A 614 -15.52 -19.06 -3.15
N GLY A 615 -14.70 -18.66 -4.10
CA GLY A 615 -14.36 -19.46 -5.27
C GLY A 615 -15.29 -19.24 -6.49
N THR A 616 -16.20 -18.27 -6.42
CA THR A 616 -17.07 -17.92 -7.57
C THR A 616 -16.48 -16.77 -8.38
N TRP A 617 -16.72 -16.77 -9.68
CA TRP A 617 -16.53 -15.63 -10.56
C TRP A 617 -17.85 -14.90 -10.72
N VAL A 618 -17.87 -13.60 -10.49
CA VAL A 618 -19.07 -12.78 -10.60
C VAL A 618 -18.74 -11.51 -11.38
N ASN A 619 -19.74 -10.98 -12.06
CA ASN A 619 -19.64 -9.63 -12.59
C ASN A 619 -19.91 -8.65 -11.45
N GLU A 620 -18.88 -8.00 -10.95
CA GLU A 620 -19.01 -6.92 -9.99
C GLU A 620 -19.26 -5.60 -10.70
N THR A 621 -20.13 -4.81 -10.13
CA THR A 621 -20.34 -3.44 -10.61
C THR A 621 -19.44 -2.50 -9.86
N ARG A 622 -18.64 -1.68 -10.58
CA ARG A 622 -17.88 -0.58 -10.00
C ARG A 622 -18.56 0.73 -10.28
N GLU A 623 -18.72 1.48 -9.22
CA GLU A 623 -19.21 2.84 -9.26
C GLU A 623 -18.06 3.80 -9.43
N ILE A 624 -18.08 4.59 -10.51
CA ILE A 624 -17.18 5.73 -10.69
C ILE A 624 -17.95 6.98 -10.25
N SER A 625 -17.52 7.57 -9.15
CA SER A 625 -18.11 8.81 -8.63
C SER A 625 -17.10 9.94 -8.69
N PHE A 626 -17.54 11.09 -9.18
CA PHE A 626 -16.75 12.33 -9.12
C PHE A 626 -16.63 12.89 -7.70
N ASP A 627 -17.56 12.53 -6.82
CA ASP A 627 -17.54 12.89 -5.39
C ASP A 627 -16.86 11.81 -4.54
N TYR A 628 -15.62 11.48 -4.90
CA TYR A 628 -14.87 10.45 -4.21
C TYR A 628 -14.62 10.80 -2.75
N ALA A 629 -15.18 9.97 -1.85
CA ALA A 629 -14.96 10.04 -0.41
C ALA A 629 -15.37 11.37 0.26
N ASN A 630 -16.20 12.17 -0.37
CA ASN A 630 -16.67 13.47 0.16
C ASN A 630 -15.52 14.35 0.71
N LYS A 631 -14.38 14.33 0.04
CA LYS A 631 -13.16 15.04 0.47
C LYS A 631 -13.27 16.54 0.36
N ARG A 632 -14.14 17.01 -0.53
CA ARG A 632 -14.42 18.41 -0.75
C ARG A 632 -15.93 18.66 -0.73
N ALA A 633 -16.34 19.89 -0.47
CA ALA A 633 -17.74 20.27 -0.51
C ALA A 633 -18.24 20.17 -1.96
N SER A 634 -18.89 19.06 -2.26
CA SER A 634 -19.28 18.67 -3.61
C SER A 634 -20.45 19.47 -4.19
N HIS A 635 -21.04 20.39 -3.44
CA HIS A 635 -22.48 20.47 -3.54
C HIS A 635 -23.04 21.62 -4.35
N LYS A 636 -22.22 22.46 -4.92
CA LYS A 636 -22.65 23.42 -5.95
C LYS A 636 -21.50 23.58 -6.93
N TRP A 637 -21.41 22.65 -7.80
CA TRP A 637 -20.74 22.83 -9.05
C TRP A 637 -21.50 23.93 -9.80
N VAL A 638 -21.05 25.15 -9.61
CA VAL A 638 -21.81 26.29 -10.06
C VAL A 638 -21.49 26.49 -11.53
N SER A 639 -22.51 26.28 -12.37
CA SER A 639 -22.46 26.59 -13.79
C SER A 639 -21.93 28.02 -14.07
N GLU A 640 -22.09 28.95 -13.14
CA GLU A 640 -21.53 30.29 -13.20
C GLU A 640 -19.99 30.32 -13.10
N HIS A 641 -19.35 29.45 -12.37
CA HIS A 641 -17.89 29.39 -12.25
C HIS A 641 -17.22 28.83 -13.52
N ILE A 642 -17.88 27.94 -14.22
CA ILE A 642 -17.42 27.47 -15.54
C ILE A 642 -17.41 28.64 -16.56
N ARG A 643 -18.35 29.55 -16.46
CA ARG A 643 -18.45 30.73 -17.36
C ARG A 643 -17.48 31.84 -17.01
N THR A 644 -17.08 31.97 -15.75
CA THR A 644 -16.32 33.12 -15.23
C THR A 644 -14.82 32.86 -15.08
N SER A 645 -14.34 31.64 -15.29
CA SER A 645 -12.91 31.36 -15.28
C SER A 645 -12.36 31.26 -16.72
N PRO A 646 -11.95 32.37 -17.33
CA PRO A 646 -11.33 32.36 -18.66
C PRO A 646 -9.97 31.63 -18.66
N LYS A 647 -9.43 31.30 -17.49
CA LYS A 647 -8.17 30.62 -17.32
C LYS A 647 -8.26 29.09 -17.55
N LEU A 648 -9.45 28.52 -17.52
CA LEU A 648 -9.65 27.09 -17.68
C LEU A 648 -10.39 26.84 -18.99
N GLY A 649 -9.66 26.59 -20.06
CA GLY A 649 -10.25 26.09 -21.30
C GLY A 649 -10.96 24.76 -21.10
N GLY A 650 -11.85 24.37 -21.99
CA GLY A 650 -12.56 23.09 -21.92
C GLY A 650 -13.77 23.08 -20.97
N ARG A 651 -14.26 21.89 -20.67
CA ARG A 651 -15.43 21.66 -19.81
C ARG A 651 -15.02 20.95 -18.53
N HIS A 652 -14.98 21.69 -17.46
CA HIS A 652 -14.60 21.16 -16.15
C HIS A 652 -15.43 21.80 -15.06
N VAL A 653 -15.36 21.22 -13.89
CA VAL A 653 -16.13 21.62 -12.72
C VAL A 653 -15.18 21.80 -11.54
N LEU A 654 -15.35 22.90 -10.82
CA LEU A 654 -14.52 23.27 -9.68
C LEU A 654 -15.18 22.88 -8.38
N SER A 655 -14.40 22.40 -7.42
CA SER A 655 -14.84 22.05 -6.07
C SER A 655 -14.31 23.01 -5.02
N LEU A 656 -15.00 23.09 -3.89
CA LEU A 656 -14.62 23.90 -2.75
C LEU A 656 -14.17 23.01 -1.58
N PRO A 657 -13.28 23.48 -0.72
CA PRO A 657 -13.00 22.79 0.53
C PRO A 657 -14.20 22.86 1.47
N HIS A 658 -14.32 21.90 2.36
CA HIS A 658 -15.27 22.01 3.46
C HIS A 658 -14.95 23.22 4.33
N ARG A 659 -15.99 23.92 4.81
CA ARG A 659 -15.81 25.06 5.69
C ARG A 659 -15.21 24.63 7.03
N ASP A 660 -15.78 23.61 7.62
CA ASP A 660 -15.29 22.99 8.85
C ASP A 660 -15.38 21.47 8.77
N PHE A 661 -14.64 20.79 9.63
CA PHE A 661 -14.54 19.34 9.59
C PHE A 661 -15.75 18.62 10.21
N LEU A 662 -16.48 19.24 11.13
CA LEU A 662 -17.68 18.66 11.73
C LEU A 662 -18.82 18.61 10.71
N ALA A 663 -19.02 19.70 9.95
CA ALA A 663 -19.99 19.75 8.84
C ALA A 663 -19.70 18.70 7.77
N ALA A 664 -18.44 18.34 7.58
CA ALA A 664 -18.02 17.29 6.64
C ALA A 664 -18.05 15.86 7.24
N GLY A 665 -18.52 15.70 8.47
CA GLY A 665 -18.52 14.41 9.19
C GLY A 665 -17.13 14.04 9.73
N GLY A 666 -16.32 15.05 10.09
CA GLY A 666 -15.03 14.88 10.74
C GLY A 666 -15.15 14.14 12.08
N ALA A 667 -14.12 13.39 12.44
CA ALA A 667 -13.98 12.74 13.74
C ALA A 667 -13.16 13.61 14.69
N GLU A 668 -13.55 13.65 15.95
CA GLU A 668 -12.72 14.26 16.98
C GLU A 668 -11.34 13.56 17.03
N PRO A 669 -10.24 14.25 17.39
CA PRO A 669 -8.90 13.69 17.36
C PRO A 669 -8.76 12.35 18.09
N TRP A 670 -9.42 12.21 19.26
CA TRP A 670 -9.40 10.96 20.04
C TRP A 670 -10.21 9.83 19.38
N GLU A 671 -11.35 10.14 18.73
CA GLU A 671 -12.11 9.18 17.91
C GLU A 671 -11.28 8.76 16.68
N ALA A 672 -10.61 9.71 16.04
CA ALA A 672 -9.71 9.43 14.93
C ALA A 672 -8.57 8.47 15.32
N SER A 673 -8.03 8.64 16.54
CA SER A 673 -7.02 7.71 17.07
C SER A 673 -7.58 6.30 17.28
N ARG A 674 -8.79 6.19 17.82
CA ARG A 674 -9.47 4.91 18.00
C ARG A 674 -9.75 4.24 16.67
N LEU A 675 -10.29 4.97 15.69
CA LEU A 675 -10.51 4.48 14.34
C LEU A 675 -9.22 4.01 13.67
N MET A 676 -8.10 4.71 13.90
CA MET A 676 -6.80 4.29 13.39
C MET A 676 -6.28 3.01 14.05
N LEU A 677 -6.63 2.76 15.31
CA LEU A 677 -6.23 1.54 16.02
C LEU A 677 -7.13 0.34 15.69
N GLU A 678 -8.43 0.59 15.51
CA GLU A 678 -9.44 -0.43 15.25
C GLU A 678 -9.61 -0.75 13.76
N GLU A 679 -9.48 0.26 12.88
CA GLU A 679 -9.85 0.23 11.47
C GLU A 679 -8.67 0.32 10.51
N GLN A 680 -7.52 -0.17 10.80
CA GLN A 680 -6.77 -0.58 9.62
C GLN A 680 -7.15 -2.01 9.24
N PRO A 681 -8.22 -2.18 8.43
CA PRO A 681 -8.10 -3.13 7.37
C PRO A 681 -6.84 -2.68 6.64
N ASP A 682 -5.97 -3.63 6.23
CA ASP A 682 -5.07 -3.32 5.15
C ASP A 682 -5.90 -2.54 4.15
N TYR A 683 -5.52 -1.29 3.82
CA TYR A 683 -6.14 -0.55 2.74
C TYR A 683 -5.61 -1.18 1.44
N VAL A 684 -5.93 -2.41 1.34
CA VAL A 684 -6.16 -3.12 0.13
C VAL A 684 -7.54 -2.63 -0.24
N ASP A 685 -7.62 -1.85 -1.28
CA ASP A 685 -8.86 -1.68 -1.98
C ASP A 685 -9.43 -3.09 -2.19
N LEU A 686 -10.36 -3.51 -1.31
CA LEU A 686 -11.02 -4.82 -1.40
C LEU A 686 -11.87 -4.90 -2.68
N SER A 687 -12.06 -3.78 -3.36
CA SER A 687 -12.71 -3.63 -4.65
C SER A 687 -11.71 -3.69 -5.82
N ALA A 688 -10.39 -3.61 -5.58
CA ALA A 688 -9.45 -3.83 -6.67
C ALA A 688 -9.40 -5.33 -6.98
N PRO A 689 -9.82 -5.79 -8.17
CA PRO A 689 -9.55 -7.16 -8.58
C PRO A 689 -8.04 -7.36 -8.56
N TYR A 690 -7.61 -8.59 -8.27
CA TYR A 690 -6.28 -9.00 -8.62
C TYR A 690 -6.11 -8.64 -10.10
N GLN A 691 -5.25 -7.69 -10.41
CA GLN A 691 -4.83 -7.48 -11.79
C GLN A 691 -3.89 -8.63 -12.11
N ASP A 692 -4.42 -9.66 -12.75
CA ASP A 692 -3.64 -10.66 -13.43
C ASP A 692 -2.92 -10.05 -14.64
#